data_c0f1af805e299a277519cd16762ac2f3
#
_entry.id   c0f1af805e299a277519cd16762ac2f3
#
_cell.length_a   1.000
_cell.length_b   1.000
_cell.length_c   1.000
_cell.angle_alpha   90.00
_cell.angle_beta   90.00
_cell.angle_gamma   90.00
#
_symmetry.space_group_name_H-M   'P 1'
#
loop_
_entity.id
_entity.type
_entity.pdbx_description
1 polymer ?
#
loop_
_entity_poly.entity_id
_entity_poly.type
_entity_poly.pdbx_seq_one_letter_code
_entity_poly.pdbx_strand_id
1 'polypeptide(L)'
;MKGYSELEIVIQQDALDGFQANARQRLDEGDSITPFIRVTLDVQDARLFSGDPLLSGRVLSDALLTPNELRDAFVAAQTRSAERGLSLRIRLRVDPSASVLHALPWETIVDPADQTIPLLRNGLCVFSRYLFTREFRLPMLRAKQGIQALVVVASPSDLSGEFAHIDAPSEIVVAQKALHPLPARTLPGCGPATLQAIMDGLRDGADILYLECHGTHGPKGAALWLEDEFGNAALVTGEDFAARIGALERAPSLIVLCSCQSAGVGTPARDSLTALGPMLAKEGVPAVLAMQGKLSMATAGQFMPAFFKELANHGEVDRAAATARARVMNSPDWWMPVVFTRLDSARIWYPPGFGSSDDGLDPWDSVVSNLQAGACTPILGPTMNEPLFGSRRELASLWGETYRYPMSGRDIEDLPQVAQYLAVTRQGAFPRRELYKNVYRRILEKYPADVPEVLRDLDEIGVLENLGSLVSEVGRKIRSRDPVDPHTVLASYRLPIYVTTDPSDLLVDALREQGAAPRVRLLRWNSAAERCDDQYVSESPATAPARATREQPIVVKLFGDLSEPASLVITEDQFFDYLTKAASTKDTVPPAVRYRLSDSALLFVGFQADSWDFRVLFRSLLQLEGKDLRADYEHFSVQIDPNSILDPGSARRYIEKYLQAKAKLRLYWGDVPTFISELRTRTHGRRP
;
A
#
# COMPACT_ATOMS: atom_id res chain seq x y z
N MET A 1 1.76 -2.31 18.15
CA MET A 1 2.18 -3.62 17.56
C MET A 1 3.53 -3.99 18.16
N LYS A 2 3.68 -5.21 18.69
CA LYS A 2 5.01 -5.67 19.09
C LYS A 2 5.85 -5.75 17.81
N GLY A 3 7.04 -5.14 17.81
CA GLY A 3 7.99 -5.20 16.71
C GLY A 3 8.67 -6.58 16.61
N TYR A 4 9.63 -6.69 15.71
CA TYR A 4 10.41 -7.91 15.52
C TYR A 4 11.88 -7.67 15.82
N SER A 5 12.55 -8.68 16.41
CA SER A 5 13.98 -8.85 16.28
C SER A 5 14.22 -9.61 14.97
N GLU A 6 14.96 -9.00 14.01
CA GLU A 6 15.09 -9.54 12.66
C GLU A 6 16.44 -10.23 12.47
N LEU A 7 16.38 -11.45 11.92
CA LEU A 7 17.54 -12.25 11.55
C LEU A 7 17.38 -12.72 10.09
N GLU A 8 18.24 -12.29 9.21
CA GLU A 8 18.34 -12.80 7.84
C GLU A 8 19.51 -13.78 7.74
N ILE A 9 19.27 -14.98 7.23
CA ILE A 9 20.29 -15.98 6.94
C ILE A 9 20.36 -16.13 5.44
N VAL A 10 21.54 -15.86 4.86
CA VAL A 10 21.79 -15.99 3.43
C VAL A 10 22.61 -17.25 3.17
N ILE A 11 22.15 -18.10 2.28
CA ILE A 11 22.87 -19.30 1.84
C ILE A 11 23.16 -19.20 0.34
N GLN A 12 24.42 -19.44 -0.03
CA GLN A 12 24.87 -19.47 -1.41
C GLN A 12 25.80 -20.65 -1.66
N GLN A 13 26.03 -20.99 -2.93
CA GLN A 13 27.01 -22.01 -3.30
C GLN A 13 28.43 -21.47 -3.06
N ASP A 14 29.33 -22.30 -2.55
CA ASP A 14 30.73 -21.96 -2.40
C ASP A 14 31.54 -22.35 -3.67
N ALA A 15 32.80 -21.92 -3.72
CA ALA A 15 33.67 -22.21 -4.85
C ALA A 15 34.09 -23.69 -5.01
N LEU A 16 33.76 -24.53 -4.04
CA LEU A 16 34.09 -25.98 -3.99
C LEU A 16 32.85 -26.87 -4.04
N ASP A 17 31.82 -26.42 -4.73
CA ASP A 17 30.52 -27.11 -4.89
C ASP A 17 29.81 -27.46 -3.56
N GLY A 18 30.18 -26.80 -2.46
CA GLY A 18 29.48 -26.85 -1.19
C GLY A 18 28.55 -25.63 -1.00
N PHE A 19 28.15 -25.39 0.26
CA PHE A 19 27.35 -24.22 0.62
C PHE A 19 28.06 -23.39 1.69
N GLN A 20 27.84 -22.10 1.65
CA GLN A 20 28.26 -21.17 2.68
C GLN A 20 27.11 -20.25 3.07
N ALA A 21 27.07 -19.87 4.33
CA ALA A 21 26.02 -19.02 4.88
C ALA A 21 26.58 -17.87 5.70
N ASN A 22 25.84 -16.77 5.76
CA ASN A 22 26.07 -15.71 6.70
C ASN A 22 24.75 -15.29 7.37
N ALA A 23 24.87 -14.62 8.51
CA ALA A 23 23.74 -14.06 9.23
C ALA A 23 23.83 -12.53 9.29
N ARG A 24 22.71 -11.86 9.07
CA ARG A 24 22.55 -10.41 9.18
C ARG A 24 21.49 -10.10 10.21
N GLN A 25 21.83 -9.33 11.23
CA GLN A 25 20.90 -8.80 12.21
C GLN A 25 20.69 -7.31 11.99
N ARG A 26 19.42 -6.88 11.93
CA ARG A 26 19.09 -5.46 11.90
C ARG A 26 19.06 -4.92 13.34
N LEU A 27 19.90 -3.94 13.64
CA LEU A 27 20.04 -3.26 14.93
C LEU A 27 19.63 -1.80 14.80
N ASP A 28 19.31 -1.15 15.94
CA ASP A 28 18.98 0.28 15.97
C ASP A 28 20.14 1.18 15.52
N GLU A 29 21.39 0.74 15.75
CA GLU A 29 22.63 1.48 15.43
C GLU A 29 23.27 1.07 14.09
N GLY A 30 22.67 0.14 13.36
CA GLY A 30 23.17 -0.40 12.11
C GLY A 30 23.11 -1.92 12.05
N ASP A 31 23.42 -2.49 10.90
CA ASP A 31 23.34 -3.93 10.70
C ASP A 31 24.61 -4.64 11.21
N SER A 32 24.46 -5.73 11.95
CA SER A 32 25.54 -6.67 12.26
C SER A 32 25.53 -7.81 11.25
N ILE A 33 26.65 -8.06 10.56
CA ILE A 33 26.76 -9.09 9.53
C ILE A 33 27.95 -9.99 9.87
N THR A 34 27.69 -11.31 9.94
CA THR A 34 28.77 -12.30 10.08
C THR A 34 29.49 -12.51 8.72
N PRO A 35 30.75 -12.97 8.72
CA PRO A 35 31.36 -13.45 7.49
C PRO A 35 30.60 -14.65 6.92
N PHE A 36 30.82 -14.96 5.62
CA PHE A 36 30.33 -16.21 5.05
C PHE A 36 31.12 -17.38 5.62
N ILE A 37 30.41 -18.38 6.10
CA ILE A 37 30.95 -19.57 6.76
C ILE A 37 30.45 -20.78 6.01
N ARG A 38 31.33 -21.74 5.78
CA ARG A 38 30.98 -23.01 5.14
C ARG A 38 30.02 -23.80 6.03
N VAL A 39 28.92 -24.25 5.42
CA VAL A 39 27.92 -25.11 6.06
C VAL A 39 27.98 -26.51 5.51
N THR A 40 27.94 -27.50 6.39
CA THR A 40 27.97 -28.92 6.00
C THR A 40 26.54 -29.40 5.81
N LEU A 41 26.06 -29.33 4.57
CA LEU A 41 24.70 -29.75 4.21
C LEU A 41 24.76 -30.69 3.00
N ASP A 42 24.39 -31.94 3.22
CA ASP A 42 24.20 -32.93 2.15
C ASP A 42 22.72 -32.92 1.71
N VAL A 43 22.44 -32.39 0.54
CA VAL A 43 21.09 -32.31 -0.04
C VAL A 43 20.52 -33.67 -0.44
N GLN A 44 21.36 -34.74 -0.44
CA GLN A 44 20.96 -36.10 -0.71
C GLN A 44 20.69 -36.92 0.58
N ASP A 45 20.86 -36.31 1.75
CA ASP A 45 20.68 -37.00 3.03
C ASP A 45 19.22 -37.52 3.14
N ALA A 46 19.06 -38.83 3.18
CA ALA A 46 17.76 -39.49 3.26
C ALA A 46 16.93 -39.08 4.48
N ARG A 47 17.60 -38.60 5.55
CA ARG A 47 16.92 -38.09 6.76
C ARG A 47 16.11 -36.85 6.50
N LEU A 48 16.50 -36.01 5.52
CA LEU A 48 15.76 -34.82 5.11
C LEU A 48 14.39 -35.15 4.51
N PHE A 49 14.23 -36.34 4.01
CA PHE A 49 13.05 -36.80 3.28
C PHE A 49 12.34 -37.97 3.94
N SER A 50 12.67 -38.23 5.20
CA SER A 50 12.14 -39.38 5.97
C SER A 50 10.64 -39.27 6.28
N GLY A 51 10.02 -38.10 6.12
CA GLY A 51 8.66 -37.83 6.60
C GLY A 51 8.56 -37.50 8.09
N ASP A 52 9.64 -37.66 8.83
CA ASP A 52 9.74 -37.21 10.24
C ASP A 52 10.28 -35.76 10.30
N PRO A 53 9.43 -34.79 10.66
CA PRO A 53 9.84 -33.37 10.69
C PRO A 53 10.92 -33.08 11.76
N LEU A 54 10.97 -33.84 12.86
CA LEU A 54 12.01 -33.64 13.87
C LEU A 54 13.36 -34.15 13.36
N LEU A 55 13.41 -35.26 12.66
CA LEU A 55 14.63 -35.80 12.09
C LEU A 55 15.20 -34.86 11.01
N SER A 56 14.36 -34.42 10.09
CA SER A 56 14.72 -33.45 9.07
C SER A 56 15.19 -32.14 9.69
N GLY A 57 14.46 -31.65 10.69
CA GLY A 57 14.76 -30.41 11.40
C GLY A 57 16.12 -30.42 12.13
N ARG A 58 16.50 -31.55 12.72
CA ARG A 58 17.82 -31.71 13.34
C ARG A 58 18.95 -31.62 12.32
N VAL A 59 18.81 -32.31 11.20
CA VAL A 59 19.81 -32.25 10.11
C VAL A 59 20.02 -30.82 9.62
N LEU A 60 18.91 -30.07 9.42
CA LEU A 60 18.97 -28.68 8.96
C LEU A 60 19.55 -27.75 10.02
N SER A 61 19.17 -27.95 11.30
CA SER A 61 19.71 -27.15 12.41
C SER A 61 21.18 -27.42 12.65
N ASP A 62 21.62 -28.67 12.57
CA ASP A 62 23.02 -29.05 12.69
C ASP A 62 23.86 -28.44 11.57
N ALA A 63 23.35 -28.46 10.35
CA ALA A 63 24.03 -27.87 9.21
C ALA A 63 24.16 -26.34 9.29
N LEU A 64 23.08 -25.65 9.73
CA LEU A 64 23.00 -24.19 9.67
C LEU A 64 23.39 -23.50 10.98
N LEU A 65 23.10 -24.10 12.14
CA LEU A 65 23.29 -23.49 13.45
C LEU A 65 24.38 -24.18 14.30
N THR A 66 25.16 -25.11 13.74
CA THR A 66 26.36 -25.65 14.40
C THR A 66 27.58 -24.74 14.25
N PRO A 67 27.82 -24.06 13.12
CA PRO A 67 28.86 -23.04 13.06
C PRO A 67 28.65 -21.97 14.13
N ASN A 68 29.70 -21.71 14.93
CA ASN A 68 29.57 -20.86 16.14
C ASN A 68 29.03 -19.47 15.81
N GLU A 69 29.50 -18.85 14.72
CA GLU A 69 29.13 -17.48 14.35
C GLU A 69 27.66 -17.36 13.94
N LEU A 70 27.09 -18.34 13.25
CA LEU A 70 25.67 -18.37 12.89
C LEU A 70 24.79 -18.65 14.12
N ARG A 71 25.25 -19.56 14.97
CA ARG A 71 24.60 -19.86 16.25
C ARG A 71 24.61 -18.65 17.17
N ASP A 72 25.74 -17.97 17.31
CA ASP A 72 25.85 -16.79 18.15
C ASP A 72 24.94 -15.66 17.66
N ALA A 73 24.86 -15.46 16.34
CA ALA A 73 23.94 -14.50 15.72
C ALA A 73 22.47 -14.87 16.02
N PHE A 74 22.12 -16.16 15.90
CA PHE A 74 20.77 -16.64 16.22
C PHE A 74 20.43 -16.43 17.69
N VAL A 75 21.31 -16.85 18.61
CA VAL A 75 21.13 -16.71 20.08
C VAL A 75 21.01 -15.23 20.45
N ALA A 76 21.85 -14.36 19.89
CA ALA A 76 21.78 -12.91 20.11
C ALA A 76 20.44 -12.33 19.65
N ALA A 77 19.91 -12.75 18.48
CA ALA A 77 18.61 -12.31 18.00
C ALA A 77 17.46 -12.81 18.90
N GLN A 78 17.53 -14.05 19.35
CA GLN A 78 16.56 -14.67 20.26
C GLN A 78 16.55 -14.00 21.64
N THR A 79 17.72 -13.76 22.21
CA THR A 79 17.89 -13.06 23.50
C THR A 79 17.30 -11.66 23.45
N ARG A 80 17.63 -10.90 22.41
CA ARG A 80 17.09 -9.54 22.20
C ARG A 80 15.58 -9.55 22.02
N SER A 81 15.04 -10.55 21.29
CA SER A 81 13.60 -10.75 21.17
C SER A 81 12.95 -10.92 22.54
N ALA A 82 13.52 -11.77 23.38
CA ALA A 82 13.02 -12.03 24.73
C ALA A 82 13.12 -10.80 25.66
N GLU A 83 14.26 -10.12 25.70
CA GLU A 83 14.50 -8.94 26.53
C GLU A 83 13.59 -7.77 26.20
N ARG A 84 13.30 -7.57 24.90
CA ARG A 84 12.43 -6.48 24.42
C ARG A 84 10.96 -6.86 24.30
N GLY A 85 10.58 -8.11 24.59
CA GLY A 85 9.22 -8.62 24.42
C GLY A 85 8.74 -8.59 22.97
N LEU A 86 9.67 -8.74 22.00
CA LEU A 86 9.43 -8.79 20.56
C LEU A 86 9.26 -10.24 20.10
N SER A 87 8.74 -10.42 18.89
CA SER A 87 8.79 -11.71 18.18
C SER A 87 10.10 -11.82 17.39
N LEU A 88 10.61 -13.03 17.17
CA LEU A 88 11.76 -13.28 16.32
C LEU A 88 11.29 -13.47 14.87
N ARG A 89 11.81 -12.68 13.93
CA ARG A 89 11.56 -12.86 12.49
C ARG A 89 12.81 -13.39 11.82
N ILE A 90 12.71 -14.59 11.26
CA ILE A 90 13.77 -15.24 10.50
C ILE A 90 13.43 -15.21 9.02
N ARG A 91 14.34 -14.67 8.21
CA ARG A 91 14.28 -14.70 6.76
C ARG A 91 15.39 -15.59 6.23
N LEU A 92 15.02 -16.68 5.58
CA LEU A 92 15.98 -17.54 4.91
C LEU A 92 16.09 -17.11 3.45
N ARG A 93 17.22 -16.56 3.07
CA ARG A 93 17.53 -16.16 1.72
C ARG A 93 18.39 -17.22 1.05
N VAL A 94 17.84 -17.87 0.06
CA VAL A 94 18.58 -18.82 -0.78
C VAL A 94 19.00 -18.09 -2.07
N ASP A 95 20.30 -17.98 -2.28
CA ASP A 95 20.85 -17.39 -3.50
C ASP A 95 20.48 -18.24 -4.73
N PRO A 96 20.29 -17.66 -5.93
CA PRO A 96 20.01 -18.40 -7.15
C PRO A 96 21.05 -19.50 -7.48
N SER A 97 22.30 -19.33 -7.06
CA SER A 97 23.34 -20.35 -7.20
C SER A 97 23.06 -21.63 -6.38
N ALA A 98 22.28 -21.52 -5.32
CA ALA A 98 21.94 -22.63 -4.42
C ALA A 98 20.45 -23.03 -4.51
N SER A 99 19.82 -22.84 -5.65
CA SER A 99 18.35 -23.01 -5.84
C SER A 99 17.82 -24.39 -5.44
N VAL A 100 18.64 -25.44 -5.47
CA VAL A 100 18.31 -26.80 -5.00
C VAL A 100 17.87 -26.80 -3.52
N LEU A 101 18.29 -25.86 -2.72
CA LEU A 101 17.95 -25.76 -1.30
C LEU A 101 16.49 -25.33 -1.06
N HIS A 102 15.77 -24.82 -2.07
CA HIS A 102 14.34 -24.54 -1.94
C HIS A 102 13.49 -25.82 -1.76
N ALA A 103 14.01 -26.98 -2.18
CA ALA A 103 13.34 -28.26 -2.00
C ALA A 103 13.41 -28.80 -0.56
N LEU A 104 14.28 -28.25 0.29
CA LEU A 104 14.45 -28.72 1.66
C LEU A 104 13.35 -28.22 2.61
N PRO A 105 12.99 -29.03 3.63
CA PRO A 105 11.92 -28.71 4.58
C PRO A 105 12.39 -27.73 5.68
N TRP A 106 12.79 -26.53 5.33
CA TRP A 106 13.35 -25.53 6.27
C TRP A 106 12.39 -25.17 7.40
N GLU A 107 11.10 -25.34 7.21
CA GLU A 107 10.06 -25.08 8.20
C GLU A 107 10.12 -26.06 9.39
N THR A 108 10.86 -27.17 9.26
CA THR A 108 11.05 -28.18 10.31
C THR A 108 12.19 -27.85 11.27
N ILE A 109 13.00 -26.82 11.00
CA ILE A 109 14.18 -26.45 11.79
C ILE A 109 13.87 -26.44 13.31
N VAL A 110 14.78 -27.02 14.11
CA VAL A 110 14.62 -27.14 15.55
C VAL A 110 15.47 -26.12 16.33
N ASP A 111 15.10 -25.88 17.57
CA ASP A 111 15.88 -25.00 18.44
C ASP A 111 17.28 -25.60 18.70
N PRO A 112 18.37 -24.87 18.45
CA PRO A 112 19.72 -25.40 18.68
C PRO A 112 20.03 -25.67 20.16
N ALA A 113 19.27 -25.11 21.10
CA ALA A 113 19.40 -25.37 22.51
C ALA A 113 18.61 -26.60 22.98
N ASP A 114 17.50 -26.91 22.27
CA ASP A 114 16.68 -28.11 22.53
C ASP A 114 16.16 -28.71 21.20
N GLN A 115 16.91 -29.62 20.66
CA GLN A 115 16.62 -30.28 19.36
C GLN A 115 15.36 -31.17 19.36
N THR A 116 14.61 -31.19 20.45
CA THR A 116 13.28 -31.84 20.50
C THR A 116 12.14 -30.87 20.22
N ILE A 117 12.44 -29.57 20.12
CA ILE A 117 11.45 -28.52 19.95
C ILE A 117 11.58 -27.87 18.57
N PRO A 118 10.55 -27.99 17.70
CA PRO A 118 10.53 -27.22 16.45
C PRO A 118 10.54 -25.71 16.75
N LEU A 119 11.40 -24.96 16.05
CA LEU A 119 11.58 -23.53 16.27
C LEU A 119 10.29 -22.73 16.01
N LEU A 120 9.45 -23.20 15.10
CA LEU A 120 8.21 -22.54 14.67
C LEU A 120 6.97 -22.97 15.48
N ARG A 121 7.16 -23.62 16.65
CA ARG A 121 6.08 -24.26 17.41
C ARG A 121 5.03 -23.29 17.97
N ASN A 122 5.42 -22.12 18.43
CA ASN A 122 4.58 -21.30 19.31
C ASN A 122 4.12 -19.97 18.69
N GLY A 123 4.37 -19.77 17.38
CA GLY A 123 4.01 -18.51 16.70
C GLY A 123 4.82 -17.27 17.14
N LEU A 124 5.75 -17.39 18.09
CA LEU A 124 6.65 -16.30 18.49
C LEU A 124 7.83 -16.13 17.53
N CYS A 125 8.14 -17.19 16.79
CA CYS A 125 9.09 -17.18 15.70
C CYS A 125 8.32 -17.15 14.37
N VAL A 126 8.48 -16.11 13.57
CA VAL A 126 7.96 -16.04 12.21
C VAL A 126 9.06 -16.35 11.22
N PHE A 127 8.76 -17.15 10.21
CA PHE A 127 9.73 -17.67 9.26
C PHE A 127 9.21 -17.52 7.83
N SER A 128 10.07 -17.06 6.94
CA SER A 128 9.80 -17.00 5.52
C SER A 128 11.05 -17.26 4.68
N ARG A 129 10.86 -17.79 3.47
CA ARG A 129 11.90 -17.89 2.46
C ARG A 129 11.91 -16.59 1.68
N TYR A 130 12.94 -15.77 1.92
CA TYR A 130 13.08 -14.47 1.30
C TYR A 130 13.76 -14.60 -0.06
N LEU A 131 13.13 -14.04 -1.08
CA LEU A 131 13.60 -14.09 -2.46
C LEU A 131 14.07 -12.71 -2.89
N PHE A 132 15.35 -12.59 -3.11
CA PHE A 132 15.92 -11.39 -3.72
C PHE A 132 15.79 -11.51 -5.24
N THR A 133 15.05 -10.60 -5.86
CA THR A 133 14.94 -10.52 -7.31
C THR A 133 15.50 -9.19 -7.79
N ARG A 134 16.11 -9.20 -8.96
CA ARG A 134 16.54 -7.98 -9.66
C ARG A 134 15.37 -7.26 -10.35
N GLU A 135 14.16 -7.75 -10.15
CA GLU A 135 12.96 -7.14 -10.70
C GLU A 135 12.71 -5.78 -10.02
N PHE A 136 12.71 -4.72 -10.80
CA PHE A 136 12.51 -3.35 -10.32
C PHE A 136 11.04 -2.99 -10.10
N ARG A 137 10.09 -3.88 -10.42
CA ARG A 137 8.68 -3.66 -10.13
C ARG A 137 8.48 -3.72 -8.62
N LEU A 138 8.25 -2.56 -8.06
CA LEU A 138 7.93 -2.45 -6.63
C LEU A 138 6.54 -3.00 -6.37
N PRO A 139 6.37 -3.83 -5.32
CA PRO A 139 5.05 -4.27 -4.94
C PRO A 139 4.20 -3.07 -4.50
N MET A 140 3.06 -2.88 -5.15
CA MET A 140 2.11 -1.83 -4.77
C MET A 140 1.24 -2.33 -3.62
N LEU A 141 1.48 -1.82 -2.41
CA LEU A 141 0.64 -2.15 -1.24
C LEU A 141 -0.66 -1.36 -1.29
N ARG A 142 -1.78 -2.04 -1.14
CA ARG A 142 -3.11 -1.42 -1.02
C ARG A 142 -3.57 -1.31 0.43
N ALA A 143 -4.52 -0.40 0.66
CA ALA A 143 -5.31 -0.42 1.88
C ALA A 143 -6.16 -1.69 1.93
N LYS A 144 -6.35 -2.25 3.13
CA LYS A 144 -7.12 -3.50 3.33
C LYS A 144 -8.52 -3.46 2.70
N GLN A 145 -9.20 -2.32 2.73
CA GLN A 145 -10.57 -2.18 2.21
C GLN A 145 -10.69 -2.40 0.69
N GLY A 146 -9.61 -2.22 -0.05
CA GLY A 146 -9.59 -2.43 -1.50
C GLY A 146 -9.18 -3.84 -1.93
N ILE A 147 -8.85 -4.73 -1.00
CA ILE A 147 -8.34 -6.06 -1.32
C ILE A 147 -9.48 -6.98 -1.77
N GLN A 148 -9.28 -7.66 -2.90
CA GLN A 148 -10.18 -8.66 -3.45
C GLN A 148 -9.43 -9.98 -3.69
N ALA A 149 -10.09 -11.10 -3.39
CA ALA A 149 -9.57 -12.42 -3.70
C ALA A 149 -10.28 -13.04 -4.91
N LEU A 150 -9.54 -13.80 -5.70
CA LEU A 150 -10.04 -14.68 -6.74
C LEU A 150 -9.82 -16.12 -6.27
N VAL A 151 -10.89 -16.88 -6.09
CA VAL A 151 -10.86 -18.31 -5.77
C VAL A 151 -11.03 -19.09 -7.05
N VAL A 152 -10.08 -19.97 -7.33
CA VAL A 152 -10.08 -20.86 -8.49
C VAL A 152 -9.91 -22.30 -8.01
N VAL A 153 -10.86 -23.15 -8.36
CA VAL A 153 -10.78 -24.59 -8.11
C VAL A 153 -10.90 -25.30 -9.44
N ALA A 154 -9.81 -25.94 -9.89
CA ALA A 154 -9.78 -26.72 -11.11
C ALA A 154 -10.04 -28.20 -10.82
N SER A 155 -11.07 -28.78 -11.46
CA SER A 155 -11.49 -30.17 -11.31
C SER A 155 -11.75 -30.81 -12.69
N PRO A 156 -10.69 -31.06 -13.47
CA PRO A 156 -10.83 -31.61 -14.82
C PRO A 156 -11.59 -32.94 -14.83
N SER A 157 -12.53 -33.06 -15.76
CA SER A 157 -13.46 -34.21 -15.82
C SER A 157 -12.82 -35.54 -16.27
N ASP A 158 -11.74 -35.46 -17.05
CA ASP A 158 -11.03 -36.59 -17.65
C ASP A 158 -9.71 -36.93 -16.96
N LEU A 159 -9.35 -36.24 -15.89
CA LEU A 159 -8.15 -36.51 -15.11
C LEU A 159 -8.39 -37.75 -14.25
N SER A 160 -7.80 -38.86 -14.65
CA SER A 160 -7.97 -40.18 -14.01
C SER A 160 -6.62 -40.74 -13.54
N GLY A 161 -6.65 -41.82 -12.77
CA GLY A 161 -5.47 -42.54 -12.31
C GLY A 161 -5.01 -42.17 -10.92
N GLU A 162 -3.86 -41.54 -10.78
CA GLU A 162 -3.24 -41.22 -9.49
C GLU A 162 -3.84 -40.00 -8.78
N PHE A 163 -4.70 -39.25 -9.47
CA PHE A 163 -5.30 -38.01 -8.96
C PHE A 163 -6.69 -38.28 -8.37
N ALA A 164 -6.90 -37.80 -7.15
CA ALA A 164 -8.23 -37.86 -6.54
C ALA A 164 -9.15 -36.81 -7.16
N HIS A 165 -10.44 -37.12 -7.25
CA HIS A 165 -11.43 -36.14 -7.70
C HIS A 165 -11.52 -34.95 -6.71
N ILE A 166 -11.45 -33.74 -7.21
CA ILE A 166 -11.70 -32.49 -6.44
C ILE A 166 -13.17 -32.14 -6.57
N ASP A 167 -13.90 -32.09 -5.46
CA ASP A 167 -15.28 -31.59 -5.44
C ASP A 167 -15.27 -30.06 -5.45
N ALA A 168 -15.16 -29.47 -6.64
CA ALA A 168 -15.01 -28.02 -6.81
C ALA A 168 -16.10 -27.19 -6.10
N PRO A 169 -17.41 -27.56 -6.14
CA PRO A 169 -18.43 -26.82 -5.37
C PRO A 169 -18.15 -26.79 -3.87
N SER A 170 -17.78 -27.92 -3.28
CA SER A 170 -17.47 -28.00 -1.84
C SER A 170 -16.21 -27.23 -1.49
N GLU A 171 -15.14 -27.34 -2.28
CA GLU A 171 -13.88 -26.64 -2.03
C GLU A 171 -14.00 -25.13 -2.21
N ILE A 172 -14.81 -24.65 -3.15
CA ILE A 172 -15.13 -23.23 -3.29
C ILE A 172 -15.75 -22.68 -2.01
N VAL A 173 -16.72 -23.39 -1.42
CA VAL A 173 -17.36 -22.99 -0.16
C VAL A 173 -16.36 -22.97 0.99
N VAL A 174 -15.47 -23.96 1.07
CA VAL A 174 -14.40 -24.03 2.07
C VAL A 174 -13.43 -22.86 1.92
N ALA A 175 -12.99 -22.57 0.70
CA ALA A 175 -12.09 -21.47 0.39
C ALA A 175 -12.71 -20.10 0.70
N GLN A 176 -13.98 -19.88 0.31
CA GLN A 176 -14.68 -18.63 0.64
C GLN A 176 -14.83 -18.42 2.15
N LYS A 177 -15.17 -19.49 2.89
CA LYS A 177 -15.24 -19.44 4.35
C LYS A 177 -13.88 -19.16 4.99
N ALA A 178 -12.82 -19.74 4.45
CA ALA A 178 -11.47 -19.52 4.94
C ALA A 178 -11.01 -18.06 4.69
N LEU A 179 -11.33 -17.50 3.53
CA LEU A 179 -10.98 -16.12 3.17
C LEU A 179 -11.75 -15.06 3.95
N HIS A 180 -12.91 -15.39 4.55
CA HIS A 180 -13.69 -14.41 5.32
C HIS A 180 -12.84 -13.73 6.43
N PRO A 181 -12.82 -12.39 6.57
CA PRO A 181 -13.75 -11.39 6.02
C PRO A 181 -13.33 -10.73 4.69
N LEU A 182 -12.37 -11.27 3.95
CA LEU A 182 -11.94 -10.68 2.68
C LEU A 182 -12.96 -10.98 1.58
N PRO A 183 -13.32 -9.98 0.72
CA PRO A 183 -14.19 -10.21 -0.42
C PRO A 183 -13.56 -11.19 -1.40
N ALA A 184 -14.31 -12.21 -1.83
CA ALA A 184 -13.82 -13.23 -2.75
C ALA A 184 -14.80 -13.44 -3.91
N ARG A 185 -14.25 -13.42 -5.14
CA ARG A 185 -14.92 -13.88 -6.36
C ARG A 185 -14.47 -15.32 -6.65
N THR A 186 -15.26 -16.10 -7.34
CA THR A 186 -14.97 -17.52 -7.63
C THR A 186 -14.94 -17.82 -9.12
N LEU A 187 -14.02 -18.71 -9.52
CA LEU A 187 -14.04 -19.43 -10.78
C LEU A 187 -14.04 -20.94 -10.48
N PRO A 188 -14.87 -21.75 -11.14
CA PRO A 188 -15.84 -21.33 -12.13
C PRO A 188 -17.11 -20.75 -11.49
N GLY A 189 -17.45 -19.52 -11.87
CA GLY A 189 -18.80 -19.02 -11.62
C GLY A 189 -19.79 -19.55 -12.66
N CYS A 190 -19.38 -19.58 -13.94
CA CYS A 190 -20.16 -20.00 -15.09
C CYS A 190 -19.30 -20.62 -16.21
N GLY A 191 -18.16 -21.28 -15.90
CA GLY A 191 -17.31 -21.88 -16.92
C GLY A 191 -16.09 -22.58 -16.34
N PRO A 192 -15.29 -23.28 -17.16
CA PRO A 192 -14.14 -24.05 -16.71
C PRO A 192 -13.00 -23.16 -16.17
N ALA A 193 -12.21 -23.70 -15.25
CA ALA A 193 -11.05 -23.02 -14.65
C ALA A 193 -9.84 -23.01 -15.60
N THR A 194 -9.97 -22.29 -16.72
CA THR A 194 -8.91 -22.18 -17.73
C THR A 194 -7.85 -21.17 -17.31
N LEU A 195 -6.63 -21.32 -17.86
CA LEU A 195 -5.57 -20.32 -17.65
C LEU A 195 -6.01 -18.91 -18.08
N GLN A 196 -6.75 -18.79 -19.20
CA GLN A 196 -7.25 -17.51 -19.69
C GLN A 196 -8.25 -16.89 -18.70
N ALA A 197 -9.21 -17.67 -18.19
CA ALA A 197 -10.19 -17.19 -17.21
C ALA A 197 -9.52 -16.70 -15.90
N ILE A 198 -8.45 -17.38 -15.47
CA ILE A 198 -7.65 -16.94 -14.32
C ILE A 198 -7.00 -15.58 -14.61
N MET A 199 -6.36 -15.44 -15.78
CA MET A 199 -5.70 -14.17 -16.16
C MET A 199 -6.70 -13.02 -16.29
N ASP A 200 -7.89 -13.27 -16.83
CA ASP A 200 -8.94 -12.26 -16.94
C ASP A 200 -9.46 -11.85 -15.56
N GLY A 201 -9.70 -12.81 -14.68
CA GLY A 201 -10.09 -12.54 -13.28
C GLY A 201 -9.04 -11.72 -12.52
N LEU A 202 -7.76 -11.92 -12.82
CA LEU A 202 -6.68 -11.12 -12.22
C LEU A 202 -6.60 -9.70 -12.83
N ARG A 203 -6.82 -9.55 -14.14
CA ARG A 203 -6.91 -8.23 -14.80
C ARG A 203 -8.05 -7.39 -14.26
N ASP A 204 -9.15 -8.01 -13.85
CA ASP A 204 -10.27 -7.35 -13.19
C ASP A 204 -9.94 -6.82 -11.78
N GLY A 205 -8.70 -6.96 -11.33
CA GLY A 205 -8.16 -6.32 -10.12
C GLY A 205 -8.16 -7.20 -8.87
N ALA A 206 -8.11 -8.53 -8.99
CA ALA A 206 -7.92 -9.40 -7.84
C ALA A 206 -6.47 -9.27 -7.28
N ASP A 207 -6.37 -9.09 -5.97
CA ASP A 207 -5.10 -8.92 -5.25
C ASP A 207 -4.58 -10.23 -4.67
N ILE A 208 -5.47 -11.19 -4.41
CA ILE A 208 -5.15 -12.52 -3.91
C ILE A 208 -5.67 -13.54 -4.91
N LEU A 209 -4.79 -14.44 -5.36
CA LEU A 209 -5.21 -15.66 -6.08
C LEU A 209 -5.15 -16.84 -5.11
N TYR A 210 -6.29 -17.45 -4.84
CA TYR A 210 -6.40 -18.75 -4.18
C TYR A 210 -6.64 -19.79 -5.25
N LEU A 211 -5.62 -20.61 -5.56
CA LEU A 211 -5.66 -21.62 -6.60
C LEU A 211 -5.60 -23.01 -5.99
N GLU A 212 -6.65 -23.78 -6.19
CA GLU A 212 -6.72 -25.20 -5.86
C GLU A 212 -6.79 -26.03 -7.13
N CYS A 213 -5.78 -26.86 -7.35
CA CYS A 213 -5.66 -27.72 -8.51
C CYS A 213 -4.66 -28.84 -8.23
N HIS A 214 -4.62 -29.87 -9.08
CA HIS A 214 -3.55 -30.83 -9.04
C HIS A 214 -2.25 -30.25 -9.58
N GLY A 215 -1.15 -30.49 -8.87
CA GLY A 215 0.19 -30.21 -9.34
C GLY A 215 0.91 -31.49 -9.78
N THR A 216 1.84 -31.33 -10.69
CA THR A 216 2.73 -32.40 -11.13
C THR A 216 4.13 -31.85 -11.43
N HIS A 217 5.10 -32.76 -11.49
CA HIS A 217 6.45 -32.43 -11.92
C HIS A 217 6.76 -33.18 -13.22
N GLY A 218 6.79 -32.44 -14.31
CA GLY A 218 7.14 -32.97 -15.62
C GLY A 218 8.62 -32.79 -15.96
N PRO A 219 9.04 -33.19 -17.15
CA PRO A 219 10.41 -33.00 -17.64
C PRO A 219 10.86 -31.55 -17.69
N LYS A 220 9.91 -30.63 -17.73
CA LYS A 220 10.13 -29.16 -17.75
C LYS A 220 9.92 -28.48 -16.36
N GLY A 221 9.90 -29.27 -15.29
CA GLY A 221 9.68 -28.76 -13.93
C GLY A 221 8.23 -28.84 -13.46
N ALA A 222 7.87 -28.03 -12.46
CA ALA A 222 6.53 -27.99 -11.90
C ALA A 222 5.48 -27.57 -12.92
N ALA A 223 4.32 -28.21 -12.87
CA ALA A 223 3.19 -27.91 -13.75
C ALA A 223 1.86 -28.06 -12.97
N LEU A 224 0.83 -27.39 -13.46
CA LEU A 224 -0.50 -27.34 -12.90
C LEU A 224 -1.50 -28.02 -13.85
N TRP A 225 -2.41 -28.83 -13.32
CA TRP A 225 -3.55 -29.31 -14.04
C TRP A 225 -4.71 -28.37 -13.91
N LEU A 226 -4.96 -27.56 -14.93
CA LEU A 226 -6.12 -26.68 -15.08
C LEU A 226 -7.16 -27.36 -16.01
N GLU A 227 -8.17 -26.60 -16.40
CA GLU A 227 -9.20 -27.03 -17.31
C GLU A 227 -9.03 -26.38 -18.69
N ASP A 228 -9.42 -27.08 -19.76
CA ASP A 228 -9.62 -26.50 -21.08
C ASP A 228 -11.04 -25.89 -21.20
N GLU A 229 -11.39 -25.37 -22.36
CA GLU A 229 -12.71 -24.76 -22.62
C GLU A 229 -13.88 -25.77 -22.51
N PHE A 230 -13.59 -27.04 -22.51
CA PHE A 230 -14.56 -28.14 -22.42
C PHE A 230 -14.60 -28.77 -21.00
N GLY A 231 -13.78 -28.29 -20.07
CA GLY A 231 -13.66 -28.83 -18.72
C GLY A 231 -12.78 -30.10 -18.63
N ASN A 232 -11.95 -30.36 -19.64
CA ASN A 232 -10.98 -31.48 -19.62
C ASN A 232 -9.64 -30.97 -19.08
N ALA A 233 -8.74 -31.90 -18.76
CA ALA A 233 -7.43 -31.62 -18.21
C ALA A 233 -6.52 -30.90 -19.20
N ALA A 234 -6.03 -29.73 -18.79
CA ALA A 234 -5.05 -28.92 -19.49
C ALA A 234 -3.79 -28.76 -18.62
N LEU A 235 -2.66 -29.32 -19.10
CA LEU A 235 -1.40 -29.18 -18.39
C LEU A 235 -0.75 -27.85 -18.70
N VAL A 236 -0.58 -27.01 -17.66
CA VAL A 236 0.08 -25.71 -17.73
C VAL A 236 1.43 -25.79 -17.03
N THR A 237 2.53 -25.49 -17.74
CA THR A 237 3.86 -25.47 -17.12
C THR A 237 3.99 -24.30 -16.14
N GLY A 238 4.79 -24.49 -15.09
CA GLY A 238 5.06 -23.43 -14.12
C GLY A 238 5.68 -22.18 -14.76
N GLU A 239 6.51 -22.38 -15.79
CA GLU A 239 7.09 -21.27 -16.56
C GLU A 239 6.03 -20.46 -17.31
N ASP A 240 5.09 -21.14 -18.02
CA ASP A 240 4.02 -20.44 -18.75
C ASP A 240 3.06 -19.74 -17.79
N PHE A 241 2.71 -20.39 -16.68
CA PHE A 241 1.89 -19.76 -15.65
C PHE A 241 2.55 -18.51 -15.06
N ALA A 242 3.82 -18.61 -14.66
CA ALA A 242 4.58 -17.50 -14.10
C ALA A 242 4.76 -16.38 -15.12
N ALA A 243 5.11 -16.68 -16.36
CA ALA A 243 5.27 -15.69 -17.42
C ALA A 243 3.98 -14.91 -17.69
N ARG A 244 2.82 -15.58 -17.68
CA ARG A 244 1.52 -14.90 -17.84
C ARG A 244 1.15 -14.02 -16.65
N ILE A 245 1.50 -14.43 -15.43
CA ILE A 245 1.38 -13.55 -14.25
C ILE A 245 2.29 -12.33 -14.40
N GLY A 246 3.53 -12.51 -14.85
CA GLY A 246 4.48 -11.43 -15.10
C GLY A 246 4.05 -10.46 -16.21
N ALA A 247 3.25 -10.94 -17.18
CA ALA A 247 2.69 -10.12 -18.25
C ALA A 247 1.47 -9.28 -17.83
N LEU A 248 0.94 -9.48 -16.62
CA LEU A 248 -0.12 -8.62 -16.08
C LEU A 248 0.45 -7.22 -15.81
N GLU A 249 -0.32 -6.20 -16.07
CA GLU A 249 0.02 -4.82 -15.69
C GLU A 249 0.28 -4.73 -14.18
N ARG A 250 -0.46 -5.54 -13.42
CA ARG A 250 -0.33 -5.66 -11.99
C ARG A 250 -0.42 -7.13 -11.54
N ALA A 251 0.66 -7.62 -10.96
CA ALA A 251 0.67 -8.95 -10.34
C ALA A 251 -0.17 -8.97 -9.04
N PRO A 252 -0.82 -10.10 -8.71
CA PRO A 252 -1.48 -10.25 -7.42
C PRO A 252 -0.47 -10.15 -6.27
N SER A 253 -0.90 -9.57 -5.14
CA SER A 253 -0.05 -9.38 -3.95
C SER A 253 0.24 -10.69 -3.22
N LEU A 254 -0.64 -11.66 -3.33
CA LEU A 254 -0.49 -13.00 -2.76
C LEU A 254 -1.06 -14.06 -3.71
N ILE A 255 -0.28 -15.11 -3.94
CA ILE A 255 -0.77 -16.35 -4.56
C ILE A 255 -0.73 -17.46 -3.52
N VAL A 256 -1.85 -18.13 -3.31
CA VAL A 256 -1.99 -19.31 -2.45
C VAL A 256 -2.20 -20.51 -3.35
N LEU A 257 -1.25 -21.42 -3.34
CA LEU A 257 -1.27 -22.66 -4.13
C LEU A 257 -1.67 -23.82 -3.21
N CYS A 258 -2.94 -24.14 -3.21
CA CYS A 258 -3.48 -25.30 -2.52
C CYS A 258 -3.53 -26.48 -3.49
N SER A 259 -2.73 -27.49 -3.22
CA SER A 259 -2.80 -28.75 -3.94
C SER A 259 -2.91 -29.88 -2.92
N CYS A 260 -4.11 -30.42 -2.80
CA CYS A 260 -4.38 -31.49 -1.82
C CYS A 260 -3.76 -32.83 -2.20
N GLN A 261 -3.27 -32.99 -3.41
CA GLN A 261 -2.66 -34.25 -3.85
C GLN A 261 -1.74 -34.08 -5.06
N SER A 262 -0.50 -33.80 -4.85
CA SER A 262 0.49 -34.10 -5.86
C SER A 262 1.64 -34.85 -5.21
N ALA A 263 1.73 -36.09 -5.45
CA ALA A 263 2.85 -36.95 -5.45
C ALA A 263 2.52 -38.31 -4.85
N GLY A 264 2.71 -39.32 -5.66
CA GLY A 264 2.77 -40.68 -5.23
C GLY A 264 3.77 -40.88 -4.09
N VAL A 265 3.50 -41.85 -3.26
CA VAL A 265 4.41 -42.31 -2.22
C VAL A 265 5.73 -42.69 -2.89
N GLY A 266 6.81 -42.00 -2.61
CA GLY A 266 8.13 -42.58 -2.85
C GLY A 266 9.23 -41.74 -3.51
N THR A 267 9.06 -40.47 -3.85
CA THR A 267 10.21 -39.67 -4.33
C THR A 267 10.39 -38.40 -3.54
N PRO A 268 11.65 -38.08 -3.14
CA PRO A 268 11.90 -36.87 -2.35
C PRO A 268 11.62 -35.63 -3.17
N ALA A 269 10.83 -34.72 -2.60
CA ALA A 269 10.83 -33.26 -2.80
C ALA A 269 10.96 -32.64 -4.21
N ARG A 270 11.11 -33.41 -5.28
CA ARG A 270 11.18 -32.90 -6.66
C ARG A 270 9.83 -32.49 -7.23
N ASP A 271 8.74 -32.89 -6.59
CA ASP A 271 7.40 -32.84 -7.16
C ASP A 271 6.47 -31.84 -6.42
N SER A 272 7.00 -30.91 -5.64
CA SER A 272 6.17 -29.97 -4.90
C SER A 272 5.94 -28.65 -5.66
N LEU A 273 4.74 -28.09 -5.53
CA LEU A 273 4.43 -26.74 -6.02
C LEU A 273 5.30 -25.64 -5.38
N THR A 274 6.13 -25.97 -4.41
CA THR A 274 7.13 -25.05 -3.86
C THR A 274 8.11 -24.54 -4.92
N ALA A 275 8.35 -25.29 -5.99
CA ALA A 275 9.17 -24.83 -7.11
C ALA A 275 8.55 -23.63 -7.86
N LEU A 276 7.23 -23.45 -7.80
CA LEU A 276 6.54 -22.29 -8.38
C LEU A 276 6.77 -21.00 -7.57
N GLY A 277 6.99 -21.09 -6.26
CA GLY A 277 7.19 -19.92 -5.41
C GLY A 277 8.30 -18.99 -5.90
N PRO A 278 9.54 -19.47 -6.09
CA PRO A 278 10.62 -18.69 -6.66
C PRO A 278 10.35 -18.17 -8.07
N MET A 279 9.66 -18.96 -8.93
CA MET A 279 9.32 -18.56 -10.29
C MET A 279 8.33 -17.37 -10.28
N LEU A 280 7.25 -17.47 -9.52
CA LEU A 280 6.26 -16.42 -9.37
C LEU A 280 6.83 -15.14 -8.74
N ALA A 281 7.70 -15.32 -7.74
CA ALA A 281 8.37 -14.16 -7.12
C ALA A 281 9.32 -13.47 -8.11
N LYS A 282 10.00 -14.22 -8.99
CA LYS A 282 10.82 -13.65 -10.07
C LYS A 282 9.98 -12.81 -11.03
N GLU A 283 8.75 -13.22 -11.30
CA GLU A 283 7.81 -12.51 -12.17
C GLU A 283 7.02 -11.39 -11.45
N GLY A 284 7.42 -11.02 -10.25
CA GLY A 284 6.90 -9.82 -9.58
C GLY A 284 5.90 -10.07 -8.46
N VAL A 285 5.49 -11.32 -8.18
CA VAL A 285 4.54 -11.62 -7.10
C VAL A 285 5.19 -11.37 -5.73
N PRO A 286 4.60 -10.48 -4.89
CA PRO A 286 5.19 -10.11 -3.60
C PRO A 286 5.28 -11.24 -2.60
N ALA A 287 4.27 -12.11 -2.54
CA ALA A 287 4.22 -13.24 -1.63
C ALA A 287 3.52 -14.46 -2.26
N VAL A 288 4.02 -15.66 -1.95
CA VAL A 288 3.44 -16.94 -2.35
C VAL A 288 3.37 -17.84 -1.13
N LEU A 289 2.19 -18.41 -0.87
CA LEU A 289 2.00 -19.54 0.06
C LEU A 289 1.83 -20.79 -0.77
N ALA A 290 2.78 -21.72 -0.68
CA ALA A 290 2.78 -22.97 -1.42
C ALA A 290 2.89 -24.17 -0.47
N MET A 291 2.47 -25.36 -0.94
CA MET A 291 2.54 -26.59 -0.14
C MET A 291 3.74 -27.43 -0.56
N GLN A 292 4.56 -27.79 0.42
CA GLN A 292 5.75 -28.64 0.25
C GLN A 292 5.42 -30.13 0.38
N GLY A 293 4.33 -30.59 -0.21
CA GLY A 293 3.87 -31.98 -0.16
C GLY A 293 2.36 -32.07 -0.04
N LYS A 294 1.88 -33.25 0.33
CA LYS A 294 0.46 -33.53 0.49
C LYS A 294 -0.05 -32.98 1.82
N LEU A 295 -0.64 -31.80 1.79
CA LEU A 295 -1.36 -31.29 2.95
C LEU A 295 -2.70 -32.03 3.09
N SER A 296 -2.98 -32.61 4.26
CA SER A 296 -4.25 -33.28 4.51
C SER A 296 -5.41 -32.26 4.57
N MET A 297 -6.60 -32.68 4.13
CA MET A 297 -7.82 -31.84 4.22
C MET A 297 -8.09 -31.38 5.65
N ALA A 298 -7.81 -32.22 6.65
CA ALA A 298 -7.97 -31.87 8.06
C ALA A 298 -7.02 -30.73 8.49
N THR A 299 -5.77 -30.76 8.04
CA THR A 299 -4.78 -29.72 8.31
C THR A 299 -5.11 -28.45 7.52
N ALA A 300 -5.44 -28.56 6.23
CA ALA A 300 -5.85 -27.42 5.39
C ALA A 300 -7.07 -26.69 5.97
N GLY A 301 -8.10 -27.44 6.39
CA GLY A 301 -9.34 -26.91 6.97
C GLY A 301 -9.12 -26.15 8.30
N GLN A 302 -8.00 -26.38 9.01
CA GLN A 302 -7.64 -25.63 10.21
C GLN A 302 -6.63 -24.51 9.92
N PHE A 303 -5.68 -24.77 9.03
CA PHE A 303 -4.62 -23.82 8.68
C PHE A 303 -5.18 -22.62 7.90
N MET A 304 -5.92 -22.82 6.83
CA MET A 304 -6.37 -21.72 5.94
C MET A 304 -7.26 -20.70 6.65
N PRO A 305 -8.30 -21.08 7.42
CA PRO A 305 -9.09 -20.09 8.16
C PRO A 305 -8.25 -19.30 9.19
N ALA A 306 -7.31 -19.97 9.86
CA ALA A 306 -6.43 -19.30 10.82
C ALA A 306 -5.46 -18.35 10.13
N PHE A 307 -4.91 -18.76 8.97
CA PHE A 307 -4.02 -17.94 8.13
C PHE A 307 -4.72 -16.66 7.66
N PHE A 308 -5.87 -16.77 7.00
CA PHE A 308 -6.56 -15.60 6.47
C PHE A 308 -7.14 -14.70 7.57
N LYS A 309 -7.59 -15.28 8.68
CA LYS A 309 -8.04 -14.49 9.83
C LYS A 309 -6.91 -13.62 10.39
N GLU A 310 -5.71 -14.17 10.57
CA GLU A 310 -4.56 -13.41 11.06
C GLU A 310 -4.05 -12.44 9.98
N LEU A 311 -3.99 -12.87 8.73
CA LEU A 311 -3.63 -12.01 7.60
C LEU A 311 -4.54 -10.80 7.51
N ALA A 312 -5.86 -10.99 7.65
CA ALA A 312 -6.84 -9.91 7.66
C ALA A 312 -6.61 -8.87 8.77
N ASN A 313 -5.96 -9.24 9.87
CA ASN A 313 -5.67 -8.32 10.96
C ASN A 313 -4.46 -7.42 10.69
N HIS A 314 -3.41 -7.96 10.07
CA HIS A 314 -2.11 -7.29 10.00
C HIS A 314 -1.52 -7.15 8.60
N GLY A 315 -1.98 -7.95 7.63
CA GLY A 315 -1.43 -7.99 6.28
C GLY A 315 -0.06 -8.67 6.16
N GLU A 316 0.46 -9.28 7.24
CA GLU A 316 1.77 -9.91 7.30
C GLU A 316 1.66 -11.42 7.04
N VAL A 317 2.17 -11.86 5.87
CA VAL A 317 2.00 -13.25 5.39
C VAL A 317 2.78 -14.26 6.26
N ASP A 318 4.01 -13.94 6.66
CA ASP A 318 4.84 -14.78 7.50
C ASP A 318 4.26 -14.96 8.91
N ARG A 319 3.74 -13.88 9.48
CA ARG A 319 3.03 -13.91 10.77
C ARG A 319 1.74 -14.72 10.69
N ALA A 320 0.98 -14.52 9.63
CA ALA A 320 -0.25 -15.29 9.41
C ALA A 320 0.04 -16.79 9.29
N ALA A 321 1.11 -17.16 8.58
CA ALA A 321 1.54 -18.56 8.47
C ALA A 321 2.03 -19.10 9.82
N ALA A 322 2.77 -18.34 10.62
CA ALA A 322 3.23 -18.76 11.94
C ALA A 322 2.05 -19.03 12.89
N THR A 323 1.06 -18.12 12.91
CA THR A 323 -0.15 -18.29 13.72
C THR A 323 -0.98 -19.52 13.27
N ALA A 324 -1.13 -19.70 11.97
CA ALA A 324 -1.84 -20.85 11.42
C ALA A 324 -1.11 -22.18 11.69
N ARG A 325 0.21 -22.17 11.55
CA ARG A 325 1.07 -23.32 11.81
C ARG A 325 1.00 -23.77 13.28
N ALA A 326 0.99 -22.81 14.21
CA ALA A 326 0.84 -23.12 15.63
C ALA A 326 -0.48 -23.84 15.97
N ARG A 327 -1.55 -23.62 15.17
CA ARG A 327 -2.83 -24.33 15.32
C ARG A 327 -2.78 -25.81 14.91
N VAL A 328 -1.96 -26.13 13.91
CA VAL A 328 -1.87 -27.45 13.32
C VAL A 328 -0.61 -28.22 13.73
N MET A 329 0.12 -27.76 14.75
CA MET A 329 1.39 -28.34 15.19
C MET A 329 1.32 -29.81 15.59
N ASN A 330 0.14 -30.32 15.94
CA ASN A 330 -0.06 -31.74 16.26
C ASN A 330 -0.35 -32.59 15.02
N SER A 331 -0.52 -31.99 13.86
CA SER A 331 -0.69 -32.72 12.60
C SER A 331 0.69 -33.11 12.04
N PRO A 332 0.85 -34.26 11.38
CA PRO A 332 2.15 -34.70 10.86
C PRO A 332 2.67 -33.80 9.71
N ASP A 333 1.80 -33.07 9.07
CA ASP A 333 2.01 -32.22 7.89
C ASP A 333 2.02 -30.72 8.19
N TRP A 334 2.13 -30.32 9.47
CA TRP A 334 2.10 -28.93 9.95
C TRP A 334 3.13 -28.00 9.29
N TRP A 335 4.24 -28.55 8.84
CA TRP A 335 5.38 -27.83 8.27
C TRP A 335 5.25 -27.61 6.75
N MET A 336 4.34 -28.30 6.08
CA MET A 336 4.20 -28.26 4.62
C MET A 336 3.81 -26.89 4.02
N PRO A 337 3.04 -26.01 4.70
CA PRO A 337 2.81 -24.67 4.19
C PRO A 337 4.08 -23.81 4.25
N VAL A 338 4.54 -23.35 3.09
CA VAL A 338 5.78 -22.57 2.89
C VAL A 338 5.46 -21.18 2.39
N VAL A 339 6.04 -20.18 3.02
CA VAL A 339 5.91 -18.77 2.61
C VAL A 339 7.15 -18.34 1.86
N PHE A 340 6.98 -17.92 0.61
CA PHE A 340 7.96 -17.17 -0.14
C PHE A 340 7.57 -15.70 -0.15
N THR A 341 8.51 -14.79 0.07
CA THR A 341 8.25 -13.35 0.02
C THR A 341 9.42 -12.57 -0.55
N ARG A 342 9.12 -11.46 -1.24
CA ARG A 342 10.08 -10.45 -1.68
C ARG A 342 10.05 -9.21 -0.78
N LEU A 343 9.13 -9.18 0.17
CA LEU A 343 8.87 -8.02 1.01
C LEU A 343 9.67 -8.13 2.31
N ASP A 344 10.43 -7.11 2.65
CA ASP A 344 11.15 -7.03 3.92
C ASP A 344 10.22 -7.14 5.13
N SER A 345 9.05 -6.54 5.05
CA SER A 345 8.04 -6.62 6.11
C SER A 345 7.11 -7.83 6.01
N ALA A 346 7.19 -8.62 4.93
CA ALA A 346 6.21 -9.65 4.55
C ALA A 346 4.74 -9.15 4.52
N ARG A 347 4.54 -7.84 4.41
CA ARG A 347 3.24 -7.19 4.48
C ARG A 347 2.72 -6.91 3.08
N ILE A 348 1.55 -7.45 2.74
CA ILE A 348 0.91 -7.31 1.43
C ILE A 348 -0.20 -6.25 1.37
N TRP A 349 -0.64 -5.74 2.51
CA TRP A 349 -1.48 -4.55 2.66
C TRP A 349 -1.21 -3.86 3.99
N TYR A 350 -1.74 -2.68 4.17
CA TYR A 350 -1.65 -1.97 5.43
C TYR A 350 -3.05 -1.73 6.03
N PRO A 351 -3.22 -1.87 7.35
CA PRO A 351 -4.41 -1.37 8.02
C PRO A 351 -4.31 0.16 8.11
N PRO A 352 -5.33 0.89 7.61
CA PRO A 352 -5.38 2.33 7.82
C PRO A 352 -5.49 2.65 9.30
N GLY A 353 -4.99 3.82 9.69
CA GLY A 353 -5.06 4.30 11.06
C GLY A 353 -3.82 5.06 11.53
N PHE A 354 -3.94 5.68 12.70
CA PHE A 354 -2.80 6.25 13.39
C PHE A 354 -1.86 5.16 13.91
N GLY A 355 -0.57 5.45 13.98
CA GLY A 355 0.40 4.60 14.66
C GLY A 355 0.06 4.43 16.14
N SER A 356 0.59 3.36 16.76
CA SER A 356 0.51 3.22 18.23
C SER A 356 1.21 4.41 18.89
N SER A 357 0.51 5.12 19.74
CA SER A 357 1.12 6.15 20.59
C SER A 357 1.83 5.49 21.76
N ASP A 358 3.02 5.99 22.11
CA ASP A 358 3.73 5.57 23.32
C ASP A 358 2.93 5.90 24.59
N ASP A 359 2.02 6.88 24.52
CA ASP A 359 1.22 7.39 25.63
C ASP A 359 -0.10 6.62 25.83
N GLY A 360 -0.41 5.63 25.00
CA GLY A 360 -1.63 4.81 25.08
C GLY A 360 -2.95 5.55 24.78
N LEU A 361 -2.89 6.83 24.38
CA LEU A 361 -4.05 7.62 24.02
C LEU A 361 -4.43 7.39 22.53
N ASP A 362 -5.74 7.29 22.25
CA ASP A 362 -6.24 7.22 20.87
C ASP A 362 -6.16 8.63 20.23
N PRO A 363 -5.32 8.85 19.19
CA PRO A 363 -5.22 10.14 18.52
C PRO A 363 -6.56 10.65 17.98
N TRP A 364 -7.51 9.76 17.71
CA TRP A 364 -8.85 10.11 17.26
C TRP A 364 -9.62 10.96 18.27
N ASP A 365 -9.38 10.79 19.58
CA ASP A 365 -10.03 11.60 20.60
C ASP A 365 -9.63 13.07 20.48
N SER A 366 -8.36 13.33 20.21
CA SER A 366 -7.84 14.68 19.97
C SER A 366 -8.36 15.25 18.64
N VAL A 367 -8.39 14.46 17.55
CA VAL A 367 -8.91 14.91 16.25
C VAL A 367 -10.38 15.33 16.37
N VAL A 368 -11.23 14.46 16.92
CA VAL A 368 -12.68 14.69 17.04
C VAL A 368 -12.97 15.88 17.97
N SER A 369 -12.29 15.94 19.11
CA SER A 369 -12.46 17.02 20.08
C SER A 369 -12.09 18.38 19.49
N ASN A 370 -10.94 18.50 18.81
CA ASN A 370 -10.49 19.73 18.19
C ASN A 370 -11.43 20.20 17.05
N LEU A 371 -11.93 19.27 16.23
CA LEU A 371 -12.91 19.58 15.18
C LEU A 371 -14.23 20.08 15.77
N GLN A 372 -14.77 19.41 16.78
CA GLN A 372 -16.04 19.80 17.43
C GLN A 372 -15.92 21.13 18.18
N ALA A 373 -14.79 21.36 18.86
CA ALA A 373 -14.52 22.62 19.55
C ALA A 373 -14.28 23.81 18.60
N GLY A 374 -14.02 23.54 17.29
CA GLY A 374 -13.62 24.58 16.33
C GLY A 374 -12.16 25.06 16.54
N ALA A 375 -11.37 24.25 17.24
CA ALA A 375 -9.94 24.48 17.51
C ALA A 375 -9.04 23.71 16.51
N CYS A 376 -9.53 23.48 15.30
CA CYS A 376 -8.83 22.81 14.22
C CYS A 376 -8.87 23.67 12.95
N THR A 377 -7.76 23.69 12.21
CA THR A 377 -7.66 24.30 10.87
C THR A 377 -7.31 23.23 9.85
N PRO A 378 -8.25 22.80 9.00
CA PRO A 378 -7.98 21.87 7.92
C PRO A 378 -7.13 22.53 6.83
N ILE A 379 -6.14 21.79 6.35
CA ILE A 379 -5.29 22.14 5.21
C ILE A 379 -5.46 21.05 4.18
N LEU A 380 -6.12 21.39 3.07
CA LEU A 380 -6.57 20.42 2.06
C LEU A 380 -5.61 20.35 0.88
N GLY A 381 -5.15 19.18 0.57
CA GLY A 381 -4.19 18.90 -0.47
C GLY A 381 -4.83 18.45 -1.80
N PRO A 382 -4.00 18.22 -2.82
CA PRO A 382 -4.45 17.97 -4.19
C PRO A 382 -5.25 16.68 -4.37
N THR A 383 -5.09 15.66 -3.52
CA THR A 383 -5.83 14.41 -3.70
C THR A 383 -7.31 14.49 -3.31
N MET A 384 -7.72 15.61 -2.69
CA MET A 384 -9.13 15.88 -2.41
C MET A 384 -9.99 15.90 -3.69
N ASN A 385 -9.40 16.24 -4.83
CA ASN A 385 -10.11 16.40 -6.11
C ASN A 385 -9.87 15.27 -7.09
N GLU A 386 -9.05 14.28 -6.77
CA GLU A 386 -8.71 13.19 -7.70
C GLU A 386 -9.94 12.52 -8.36
N PRO A 387 -11.08 12.39 -7.68
CA PRO A 387 -12.28 11.86 -8.35
C PRO A 387 -12.67 12.61 -9.62
N LEU A 388 -12.49 13.95 -9.65
CA LEU A 388 -12.84 14.81 -10.79
C LEU A 388 -11.64 15.12 -11.68
N PHE A 389 -10.48 15.40 -11.09
CA PHE A 389 -9.30 15.89 -11.82
C PHE A 389 -8.37 14.76 -12.29
N GLY A 390 -8.44 13.58 -11.67
CA GLY A 390 -7.41 12.56 -11.77
C GLY A 390 -6.23 12.82 -10.85
N SER A 391 -5.36 11.84 -10.69
CA SER A 391 -4.14 12.05 -9.91
C SER A 391 -3.14 12.90 -10.71
N ARG A 392 -2.31 13.65 -9.99
CA ARG A 392 -1.23 14.43 -10.61
C ARG A 392 -0.26 13.54 -11.39
N ARG A 393 -0.01 12.33 -10.88
CA ARG A 393 0.83 11.32 -11.51
C ARG A 393 0.26 10.83 -12.84
N GLU A 394 -1.04 10.48 -12.88
CA GLU A 394 -1.73 10.09 -14.11
C GLU A 394 -1.65 11.20 -15.17
N LEU A 395 -1.88 12.44 -14.77
CA LEU A 395 -1.82 13.59 -15.65
C LEU A 395 -0.39 13.84 -16.17
N ALA A 396 0.62 13.73 -15.29
CA ALA A 396 2.02 13.86 -15.67
C ALA A 396 2.44 12.78 -16.67
N SER A 397 2.11 11.52 -16.41
CA SER A 397 2.40 10.39 -17.30
C SER A 397 1.72 10.56 -18.66
N LEU A 398 0.43 10.93 -18.67
CA LEU A 398 -0.32 11.20 -19.89
C LEU A 398 0.33 12.30 -20.76
N TRP A 399 0.74 13.40 -20.12
CA TRP A 399 1.42 14.49 -20.83
C TRP A 399 2.81 14.10 -21.27
N GLY A 400 3.56 13.40 -20.40
CA GLY A 400 4.91 12.94 -20.69
C GLY A 400 4.95 12.01 -21.89
N GLU A 401 4.02 11.08 -22.00
CA GLU A 401 3.87 10.18 -23.15
C GLU A 401 3.39 10.94 -24.39
N THR A 402 2.32 11.72 -24.27
CA THR A 402 1.71 12.45 -25.39
C THR A 402 2.69 13.42 -26.03
N TYR A 403 3.48 14.12 -25.21
CA TYR A 403 4.40 15.16 -25.68
C TYR A 403 5.86 14.74 -25.68
N ARG A 404 6.14 13.45 -25.46
CA ARG A 404 7.48 12.84 -25.53
C ARG A 404 8.48 13.54 -24.60
N TYR A 405 8.17 13.57 -23.31
CA TYR A 405 9.07 14.12 -22.29
C TYR A 405 10.43 13.42 -22.32
N PRO A 406 11.56 14.16 -22.48
CA PRO A 406 12.85 13.55 -22.83
C PRO A 406 13.72 13.13 -21.62
N MET A 407 13.26 13.40 -20.38
CA MET A 407 14.05 13.13 -19.20
C MET A 407 13.83 11.70 -18.66
N SER A 408 14.27 11.41 -17.43
CA SER A 408 14.18 10.05 -16.89
C SER A 408 12.73 9.56 -16.69
N GLY A 409 12.53 8.23 -16.72
CA GLY A 409 11.23 7.63 -16.54
C GLY A 409 10.60 7.89 -15.15
N ARG A 410 11.37 8.31 -14.15
CA ARG A 410 10.82 8.75 -12.84
C ARG A 410 10.25 10.15 -12.91
N ASP A 411 10.86 11.02 -13.66
CA ASP A 411 10.47 12.43 -13.76
C ASP A 411 9.18 12.60 -14.60
N ILE A 412 8.83 11.61 -15.43
CA ILE A 412 7.59 11.60 -16.21
C ILE A 412 6.34 11.57 -15.34
N GLU A 413 6.46 11.16 -14.09
CA GLU A 413 5.38 11.13 -13.10
C GLU A 413 5.28 12.42 -12.26
N ASP A 414 6.20 13.37 -12.45
CA ASP A 414 6.23 14.66 -11.74
C ASP A 414 5.56 15.75 -12.57
N LEU A 415 4.32 16.10 -12.19
CA LEU A 415 3.51 17.06 -12.95
C LEU A 415 4.18 18.44 -13.09
N PRO A 416 4.76 19.06 -12.07
CA PRO A 416 5.48 20.33 -12.21
C PRO A 416 6.60 20.30 -13.23
N GLN A 417 7.40 19.25 -13.27
CA GLN A 417 8.52 19.09 -14.20
C GLN A 417 8.03 18.89 -15.63
N VAL A 418 7.06 18.00 -15.84
CA VAL A 418 6.46 17.79 -17.17
C VAL A 418 5.76 19.05 -17.67
N ALA A 419 5.05 19.76 -16.80
CA ALA A 419 4.41 21.03 -17.13
C ALA A 419 5.44 22.12 -17.48
N GLN A 420 6.59 22.16 -16.79
CA GLN A 420 7.69 23.07 -17.12
C GLN A 420 8.24 22.81 -18.51
N TYR A 421 8.49 21.55 -18.86
CA TYR A 421 8.90 21.16 -20.21
C TYR A 421 7.92 21.65 -21.27
N LEU A 422 6.62 21.46 -21.02
CA LEU A 422 5.57 21.94 -21.96
C LEU A 422 5.53 23.46 -22.07
N ALA A 423 5.71 24.18 -20.97
CA ALA A 423 5.75 25.63 -20.95
C ALA A 423 6.90 26.19 -21.80
N VAL A 424 8.07 25.55 -21.73
CA VAL A 424 9.28 25.94 -22.48
C VAL A 424 9.17 25.54 -23.97
N THR A 425 8.68 24.32 -24.26
CA THR A 425 8.72 23.76 -25.62
C THR A 425 7.54 24.18 -26.49
N ARG A 426 6.43 24.62 -25.89
CA ARG A 426 5.21 25.03 -26.61
C ARG A 426 4.96 26.54 -26.44
N GLN A 427 4.39 26.92 -25.35
CA GLN A 427 4.15 28.32 -24.94
C GLN A 427 3.85 28.31 -23.44
N GLY A 428 4.19 29.37 -22.72
CA GLY A 428 4.01 29.44 -21.26
C GLY A 428 2.59 29.16 -20.76
N ALA A 429 1.56 29.46 -21.55
CA ALA A 429 0.16 29.17 -21.19
C ALA A 429 -0.31 27.75 -21.57
N PHE A 430 0.49 26.97 -22.32
CA PHE A 430 0.09 25.65 -22.83
C PHE A 430 -0.27 24.66 -21.73
N PRO A 431 0.53 24.45 -20.67
CA PRO A 431 0.19 23.49 -19.59
C PRO A 431 -1.15 23.79 -18.94
N ARG A 432 -1.48 25.06 -18.80
CA ARG A 432 -2.76 25.50 -18.21
C ARG A 432 -3.95 25.11 -19.10
N ARG A 433 -3.86 25.36 -20.40
CA ARG A 433 -4.91 24.98 -21.36
C ARG A 433 -5.09 23.45 -21.40
N GLU A 434 -4.00 22.71 -21.38
CA GLU A 434 -4.04 21.25 -21.35
C GLU A 434 -4.64 20.72 -20.04
N LEU A 435 -4.38 21.35 -18.89
CA LEU A 435 -5.02 21.00 -17.62
C LEU A 435 -6.55 21.13 -17.74
N TYR A 436 -7.05 22.28 -18.19
CA TYR A 436 -8.49 22.53 -18.36
C TYR A 436 -9.13 21.51 -19.30
N LYS A 437 -8.52 21.27 -20.45
CA LYS A 437 -8.98 20.32 -21.44
C LYS A 437 -9.04 18.87 -20.91
N ASN A 438 -8.03 18.47 -20.16
CA ASN A 438 -7.99 17.11 -19.59
C ASN A 438 -9.02 16.93 -18.48
N VAL A 439 -9.16 17.89 -17.58
CA VAL A 439 -10.19 17.85 -16.53
C VAL A 439 -11.59 17.83 -17.15
N TYR A 440 -11.84 18.68 -18.15
CA TYR A 440 -13.11 18.73 -18.88
C TYR A 440 -13.44 17.37 -19.52
N ARG A 441 -12.51 16.79 -20.27
CA ARG A 441 -12.67 15.48 -20.92
C ARG A 441 -12.96 14.39 -19.91
N ARG A 442 -12.17 14.32 -18.81
CA ARG A 442 -12.34 13.34 -17.75
C ARG A 442 -13.73 13.43 -17.09
N ILE A 443 -14.22 14.64 -16.87
CA ILE A 443 -15.57 14.84 -16.33
C ILE A 443 -16.64 14.31 -17.30
N LEU A 444 -16.52 14.61 -18.59
CA LEU A 444 -17.44 14.10 -19.60
C LEU A 444 -17.43 12.57 -19.71
N GLU A 445 -16.26 11.95 -19.60
CA GLU A 445 -16.10 10.49 -19.69
C GLU A 445 -16.63 9.79 -18.43
N LYS A 446 -16.31 10.31 -17.25
CA LYS A 446 -16.60 9.64 -16.00
C LYS A 446 -17.98 9.95 -15.42
N TYR A 447 -18.51 11.15 -15.68
CA TYR A 447 -19.76 11.65 -15.14
C TYR A 447 -20.74 12.16 -16.21
N PRO A 448 -20.95 11.47 -17.32
CA PRO A 448 -21.74 11.98 -18.46
C PRO A 448 -23.18 12.33 -18.08
N ALA A 449 -23.77 11.62 -17.13
CA ALA A 449 -25.13 11.87 -16.64
C ALA A 449 -25.24 13.11 -15.74
N ASP A 450 -24.11 13.58 -15.19
CA ASP A 450 -24.09 14.70 -14.26
C ASP A 450 -23.75 16.04 -14.92
N VAL A 451 -23.22 15.99 -16.13
CA VAL A 451 -22.89 17.20 -16.89
C VAL A 451 -24.15 17.87 -17.43
N PRO A 452 -24.36 19.17 -17.15
CA PRO A 452 -25.46 19.95 -17.76
C PRO A 452 -25.33 19.99 -19.28
N GLU A 453 -26.44 19.95 -19.99
CA GLU A 453 -26.44 19.93 -21.48
C GLU A 453 -25.72 21.12 -22.10
N VAL A 454 -25.85 22.29 -21.50
CA VAL A 454 -25.20 23.54 -21.96
C VAL A 454 -23.67 23.54 -21.77
N LEU A 455 -23.12 22.60 -21.02
CA LEU A 455 -21.68 22.47 -20.75
C LEU A 455 -21.05 21.23 -21.41
N ARG A 456 -21.78 20.53 -22.30
CA ARG A 456 -21.28 19.29 -22.93
C ARG A 456 -20.39 19.51 -24.12
N ASP A 457 -20.67 20.54 -24.92
CA ASP A 457 -20.00 20.79 -26.22
C ASP A 457 -19.33 22.17 -26.21
N LEU A 458 -18.42 22.38 -25.26
CA LEU A 458 -17.66 23.61 -25.15
C LEU A 458 -16.42 23.57 -26.06
N ASP A 459 -16.18 24.66 -26.77
CA ASP A 459 -14.90 24.91 -27.44
C ASP A 459 -13.79 25.23 -26.40
N GLU A 460 -12.58 25.41 -26.87
CA GLU A 460 -11.42 25.67 -25.97
C GLU A 460 -11.62 26.92 -25.12
N ILE A 461 -12.23 27.97 -25.64
CA ILE A 461 -12.49 29.19 -24.88
C ILE A 461 -13.60 28.94 -23.85
N GLY A 462 -14.68 28.29 -24.29
CA GLY A 462 -15.77 27.91 -23.40
C GLY A 462 -15.34 27.04 -22.24
N VAL A 463 -14.39 26.10 -22.46
CA VAL A 463 -13.80 25.27 -21.40
C VAL A 463 -13.03 26.15 -20.40
N LEU A 464 -12.21 27.09 -20.87
CA LEU A 464 -11.45 27.98 -19.98
C LEU A 464 -12.36 28.88 -19.12
N GLU A 465 -13.49 29.31 -19.69
CA GLU A 465 -14.43 30.20 -18.98
C GLU A 465 -15.39 29.44 -18.04
N ASN A 466 -15.73 28.18 -18.36
CA ASN A 466 -16.83 27.47 -17.67
C ASN A 466 -16.38 26.26 -16.86
N LEU A 467 -15.10 25.86 -16.85
CA LEU A 467 -14.64 24.68 -16.14
C LEU A 467 -14.96 24.76 -14.64
N GLY A 468 -14.78 25.91 -14.00
CA GLY A 468 -15.11 26.10 -12.58
C GLY A 468 -16.59 25.83 -12.31
N SER A 469 -17.50 26.35 -13.14
CA SER A 469 -18.94 26.11 -13.03
C SER A 469 -19.30 24.63 -13.26
N LEU A 470 -18.66 23.99 -14.24
CA LEU A 470 -18.84 22.55 -14.48
C LEU A 470 -18.43 21.70 -13.29
N VAL A 471 -17.25 21.97 -12.72
CA VAL A 471 -16.74 21.27 -11.52
C VAL A 471 -17.69 21.45 -10.34
N SER A 472 -18.20 22.67 -10.09
CA SER A 472 -19.17 22.96 -9.04
C SER A 472 -20.47 22.18 -9.22
N GLU A 473 -21.06 22.17 -10.44
CA GLU A 473 -22.32 21.48 -10.74
C GLU A 473 -22.19 19.97 -10.61
N VAL A 474 -21.16 19.37 -11.17
CA VAL A 474 -20.92 17.92 -11.07
C VAL A 474 -20.58 17.57 -9.62
N GLY A 475 -19.73 18.36 -8.93
CA GLY A 475 -19.39 18.19 -7.54
C GLY A 475 -20.62 18.22 -6.64
N ARG A 476 -21.56 19.13 -6.85
CA ARG A 476 -22.84 19.21 -6.13
C ARG A 476 -23.66 17.93 -6.26
N LYS A 477 -23.74 17.37 -7.47
CA LYS A 477 -24.47 16.10 -7.71
C LYS A 477 -23.77 14.92 -7.04
N ILE A 478 -22.44 14.87 -7.05
CA ILE A 478 -21.67 13.83 -6.34
C ILE A 478 -21.94 13.93 -4.85
N ARG A 479 -21.78 15.12 -4.24
CA ARG A 479 -22.02 15.34 -2.80
C ARG A 479 -23.43 14.98 -2.38
N SER A 480 -24.44 15.22 -3.23
CA SER A 480 -25.83 14.87 -2.92
C SER A 480 -26.09 13.36 -2.83
N ARG A 481 -25.24 12.54 -3.46
CA ARG A 481 -25.36 11.06 -3.48
C ARG A 481 -24.43 10.39 -2.49
N ASP A 482 -23.29 11.01 -2.21
CA ASP A 482 -22.28 10.47 -1.31
C ASP A 482 -22.29 11.19 0.05
N PRO A 483 -22.89 10.57 1.06
CA PRO A 483 -22.93 11.14 2.41
C PRO A 483 -21.55 11.15 3.09
N VAL A 484 -20.52 10.52 2.50
CA VAL A 484 -19.15 10.45 3.03
C VAL A 484 -18.19 11.30 2.19
N ASP A 485 -18.74 12.16 1.32
CA ASP A 485 -17.91 13.11 0.55
C ASP A 485 -17.03 13.93 1.48
N PRO A 486 -15.71 14.01 1.22
CA PRO A 486 -14.75 14.67 2.10
C PRO A 486 -15.04 16.14 2.36
N HIS A 487 -15.46 16.88 1.32
CA HIS A 487 -15.78 18.32 1.46
C HIS A 487 -17.03 18.51 2.32
N THR A 488 -18.07 17.67 2.12
CA THR A 488 -19.30 17.71 2.90
C THR A 488 -19.03 17.39 4.37
N VAL A 489 -18.27 16.36 4.67
CA VAL A 489 -17.95 15.97 6.04
C VAL A 489 -17.13 17.07 6.74
N LEU A 490 -16.10 17.62 6.10
CA LEU A 490 -15.29 18.68 6.69
C LEU A 490 -16.07 19.99 6.84
N ALA A 491 -16.93 20.35 5.88
CA ALA A 491 -17.80 21.53 5.94
C ALA A 491 -18.82 21.45 7.08
N SER A 492 -19.28 20.24 7.45
CA SER A 492 -20.25 20.03 8.52
C SER A 492 -19.79 20.50 9.91
N TYR A 493 -18.47 20.55 10.13
CA TYR A 493 -17.89 21.08 11.38
C TYR A 493 -17.94 22.59 11.49
N ARG A 494 -18.19 23.31 10.39
CA ARG A 494 -18.29 24.78 10.34
C ARG A 494 -17.10 25.46 11.03
N LEU A 495 -15.90 25.09 10.62
CA LEU A 495 -14.67 25.67 11.19
C LEU A 495 -14.47 27.10 10.66
N PRO A 496 -13.85 27.99 11.44
CA PRO A 496 -13.73 29.40 11.04
C PRO A 496 -12.73 29.62 9.90
N ILE A 497 -11.73 28.74 9.73
CA ILE A 497 -10.70 28.86 8.69
C ILE A 497 -10.45 27.51 8.04
N TYR A 498 -10.33 27.52 6.72
CA TYR A 498 -9.89 26.43 5.87
C TYR A 498 -8.77 26.92 4.96
N VAL A 499 -7.78 26.08 4.72
CA VAL A 499 -6.72 26.33 3.76
C VAL A 499 -6.77 25.24 2.71
N THR A 500 -6.64 25.57 1.44
CA THR A 500 -6.69 24.56 0.37
C THR A 500 -5.70 24.85 -0.75
N THR A 501 -5.13 23.79 -1.31
CA THR A 501 -4.36 23.84 -2.56
C THR A 501 -5.24 23.53 -3.78
N ASP A 502 -6.52 23.21 -3.56
CA ASP A 502 -7.51 22.98 -4.59
C ASP A 502 -7.92 24.29 -5.27
N PRO A 503 -7.76 24.42 -6.59
CA PRO A 503 -8.19 25.60 -7.31
C PRO A 503 -9.70 25.66 -7.56
N SER A 504 -10.47 24.59 -7.29
CA SER A 504 -11.92 24.55 -7.47
C SER A 504 -12.68 25.16 -6.30
N ASP A 505 -14.00 25.33 -6.47
CA ASP A 505 -14.90 25.81 -5.42
C ASP A 505 -15.61 24.68 -4.65
N LEU A 506 -15.18 23.42 -4.78
CA LEU A 506 -15.84 22.26 -4.16
C LEU A 506 -16.04 22.40 -2.66
N LEU A 507 -15.02 22.89 -1.91
CA LEU A 507 -15.13 23.17 -0.49
C LEU A 507 -16.04 24.36 -0.21
N VAL A 508 -15.92 25.42 -1.00
CA VAL A 508 -16.73 26.65 -0.86
C VAL A 508 -18.21 26.32 -1.04
N ASP A 509 -18.53 25.52 -2.05
CA ASP A 509 -19.89 25.06 -2.32
C ASP A 509 -20.42 24.15 -1.21
N ALA A 510 -19.59 23.22 -0.72
CA ALA A 510 -19.98 22.39 0.43
C ALA A 510 -20.27 23.21 1.68
N LEU A 511 -19.51 24.27 1.97
CA LEU A 511 -19.78 25.19 3.06
C LEU A 511 -21.08 25.96 2.87
N ARG A 512 -21.36 26.44 1.63
CA ARG A 512 -22.65 27.09 1.29
C ARG A 512 -23.83 26.15 1.47
N GLU A 513 -23.69 24.91 1.05
CA GLU A 513 -24.69 23.83 1.23
C GLU A 513 -24.96 23.56 2.72
N GLN A 514 -23.98 23.76 3.60
CA GLN A 514 -24.14 23.67 5.06
C GLN A 514 -24.65 24.99 5.69
N GLY A 515 -25.06 25.97 4.89
CA GLY A 515 -25.62 27.24 5.35
C GLY A 515 -24.61 28.26 5.85
N ALA A 516 -23.33 28.11 5.51
CA ALA A 516 -22.32 29.12 5.78
C ALA A 516 -22.19 30.11 4.61
N ALA A 517 -21.65 31.31 4.88
CA ALA A 517 -21.30 32.31 3.88
C ALA A 517 -19.78 32.49 3.80
N PRO A 518 -19.06 31.53 3.15
CA PRO A 518 -17.60 31.53 3.14
C PRO A 518 -17.05 32.72 2.35
N ARG A 519 -15.98 33.31 2.86
CA ARG A 519 -15.17 34.34 2.19
C ARG A 519 -13.91 33.72 1.64
N VAL A 520 -13.71 33.79 0.32
CA VAL A 520 -12.53 33.25 -0.35
C VAL A 520 -11.39 34.27 -0.33
N ARG A 521 -10.18 33.80 -0.07
CA ARG A 521 -8.94 34.58 -0.15
C ARG A 521 -7.93 33.83 -0.99
N LEU A 522 -7.55 34.39 -2.13
CA LEU A 522 -6.54 33.85 -3.00
C LEU A 522 -5.16 34.42 -2.65
N LEU A 523 -4.18 33.57 -2.35
CA LEU A 523 -2.80 33.97 -2.18
C LEU A 523 -2.11 34.07 -3.55
N ARG A 524 -1.95 35.28 -4.04
CA ARG A 524 -1.38 35.55 -5.36
C ARG A 524 0.15 35.48 -5.33
N TRP A 525 0.74 34.78 -6.27
CA TRP A 525 2.18 34.57 -6.36
C TRP A 525 2.89 35.45 -7.40
N ASN A 526 2.15 36.03 -8.36
CA ASN A 526 2.71 36.84 -9.42
C ASN A 526 2.02 38.22 -9.52
N SER A 527 2.76 39.21 -10.03
CA SER A 527 2.27 40.55 -10.22
C SER A 527 1.27 40.72 -11.39
N ALA A 528 1.22 39.79 -12.31
CA ALA A 528 0.25 39.77 -13.39
C ALA A 528 -1.17 39.46 -12.87
N ALA A 529 -1.24 38.64 -11.81
CA ALA A 529 -2.49 38.33 -11.12
C ALA A 529 -2.95 39.48 -10.21
N GLU A 530 -2.09 40.48 -9.91
CA GLU A 530 -2.44 41.66 -9.10
C GLU A 530 -3.28 42.69 -9.87
N ARG A 531 -3.40 42.55 -11.20
CA ARG A 531 -4.13 43.51 -12.07
C ARG A 531 -5.58 43.15 -12.33
N CYS A 532 -6.04 41.97 -11.89
CA CYS A 532 -7.44 41.63 -11.98
C CYS A 532 -8.19 42.09 -10.75
N ASP A 533 -9.04 43.02 -10.95
CA ASP A 533 -9.95 43.76 -10.10
C ASP A 533 -10.21 43.30 -8.67
N ASP A 534 -10.19 44.32 -7.83
CA ASP A 534 -10.47 44.49 -6.41
C ASP A 534 -11.76 43.89 -5.80
N GLN A 535 -12.47 42.99 -6.48
CA GLN A 535 -13.69 42.40 -5.90
C GLN A 535 -13.39 41.43 -4.73
N TYR A 536 -12.14 40.98 -4.58
CA TYR A 536 -11.72 40.10 -3.48
C TYR A 536 -10.75 40.72 -2.47
N VAL A 537 -10.30 41.96 -2.67
CA VAL A 537 -9.19 42.57 -1.90
C VAL A 537 -9.54 43.90 -1.24
N SER A 538 -10.68 44.48 -1.52
CA SER A 538 -11.00 45.79 -0.94
C SER A 538 -11.59 45.71 0.48
N GLU A 539 -10.75 45.35 1.46
CA GLU A 539 -10.90 45.87 2.79
C GLU A 539 -9.69 46.77 3.12
N SER A 540 -9.94 48.08 3.12
CA SER A 540 -9.02 49.07 3.59
C SER A 540 -8.39 48.67 4.93
N PRO A 541 -7.07 48.94 5.18
CA PRO A 541 -6.43 48.64 6.47
C PRO A 541 -7.10 49.30 7.69
N ALA A 542 -8.08 50.18 7.47
CA ALA A 542 -8.75 50.96 8.50
C ALA A 542 -9.99 50.25 9.12
N THR A 543 -10.50 49.17 8.52
CA THR A 543 -11.54 48.35 9.14
C THR A 543 -10.90 47.15 9.82
N ALA A 544 -11.16 46.96 11.11
CA ALA A 544 -10.68 45.82 11.88
C ALA A 544 -10.90 44.52 11.09
N PRO A 545 -9.91 43.63 11.01
CA PRO A 545 -10.03 42.43 10.22
C PRO A 545 -11.28 41.66 10.67
N ALA A 546 -12.26 41.54 9.77
CA ALA A 546 -13.51 40.87 10.09
C ALA A 546 -13.15 39.45 10.58
N ARG A 547 -13.45 39.18 11.85
CA ARG A 547 -13.13 37.91 12.50
C ARG A 547 -13.74 36.76 11.67
N ALA A 548 -12.94 35.75 11.37
CA ALA A 548 -13.46 34.49 10.82
C ALA A 548 -14.41 33.85 11.84
N THR A 549 -15.62 33.56 11.43
CA THR A 549 -16.63 32.91 12.28
C THR A 549 -17.12 31.61 11.64
N ARG A 550 -17.87 30.81 12.37
CA ARG A 550 -18.47 29.59 11.85
C ARG A 550 -19.52 29.84 10.76
N GLU A 551 -20.18 31.01 10.81
CA GLU A 551 -21.18 31.45 9.84
C GLU A 551 -20.52 32.07 8.60
N GLN A 552 -19.38 32.70 8.78
CA GLN A 552 -18.59 33.36 7.73
C GLN A 552 -17.13 32.86 7.78
N PRO A 553 -16.89 31.61 7.43
CA PRO A 553 -15.52 31.07 7.41
C PRO A 553 -14.67 31.70 6.31
N ILE A 554 -13.36 31.74 6.52
CA ILE A 554 -12.40 32.14 5.50
C ILE A 554 -11.83 30.88 4.85
N VAL A 555 -11.91 30.82 3.52
CA VAL A 555 -11.26 29.78 2.71
C VAL A 555 -10.07 30.41 2.00
N VAL A 556 -8.86 29.95 2.35
CA VAL A 556 -7.61 30.43 1.74
C VAL A 556 -7.18 29.48 0.64
N LYS A 557 -7.17 29.95 -0.61
CA LYS A 557 -6.65 29.17 -1.76
C LYS A 557 -5.17 29.51 -1.98
N LEU A 558 -4.30 28.48 -2.00
CA LEU A 558 -2.86 28.67 -2.07
C LEU A 558 -2.32 28.65 -3.51
N PHE A 559 -2.75 27.69 -4.34
CA PHE A 559 -2.16 27.44 -5.66
C PHE A 559 -3.05 27.87 -6.83
N GLY A 560 -3.82 28.92 -6.61
CA GLY A 560 -4.66 29.50 -7.65
C GLY A 560 -6.14 29.17 -7.54
N ASP A 561 -6.89 29.65 -8.53
CA ASP A 561 -8.33 29.49 -8.67
C ASP A 561 -8.69 29.21 -10.12
N LEU A 562 -9.63 28.28 -10.37
CA LEU A 562 -10.09 27.96 -11.73
C LEU A 562 -10.79 29.13 -12.43
N SER A 563 -11.39 30.05 -11.66
CA SER A 563 -11.97 31.27 -12.22
C SER A 563 -10.91 32.29 -12.67
N GLU A 564 -9.67 32.15 -12.18
CA GLU A 564 -8.53 32.97 -12.54
C GLU A 564 -7.38 32.11 -13.09
N PRO A 565 -7.43 31.66 -14.34
CA PRO A 565 -6.43 30.74 -14.88
C PRO A 565 -4.99 31.22 -14.75
N ALA A 566 -4.74 32.53 -14.73
CA ALA A 566 -3.41 33.12 -14.55
C ALA A 566 -2.83 32.91 -13.14
N SER A 567 -3.67 32.66 -12.15
CA SER A 567 -3.26 32.44 -10.75
C SER A 567 -2.77 31.02 -10.47
N LEU A 568 -3.02 30.06 -11.35
CA LEU A 568 -2.68 28.66 -11.15
C LEU A 568 -1.17 28.44 -11.08
N VAL A 569 -0.75 27.61 -10.13
CA VAL A 569 0.63 27.15 -9.92
C VAL A 569 0.72 25.72 -10.43
N ILE A 570 1.33 25.52 -11.61
CA ILE A 570 1.38 24.23 -12.30
C ILE A 570 2.82 23.82 -12.61
N THR A 571 3.67 24.77 -13.04
CA THR A 571 5.05 24.49 -13.45
C THR A 571 6.02 24.60 -12.28
N GLU A 572 7.18 23.98 -12.40
CA GLU A 572 8.23 24.01 -11.39
C GLU A 572 8.67 25.44 -11.05
N ASP A 573 8.91 26.28 -12.07
CA ASP A 573 9.27 27.70 -11.86
C ASP A 573 8.20 28.46 -11.09
N GLN A 574 6.91 28.22 -11.38
CA GLN A 574 5.81 28.85 -10.65
C GLN A 574 5.76 28.42 -9.20
N PHE A 575 6.08 27.17 -8.88
CA PHE A 575 6.22 26.71 -7.50
C PHE A 575 7.37 27.42 -6.79
N PHE A 576 8.53 27.58 -7.43
CA PHE A 576 9.65 28.30 -6.86
C PHE A 576 9.31 29.78 -6.62
N ASP A 577 8.67 30.45 -7.58
CA ASP A 577 8.25 31.85 -7.45
C ASP A 577 7.24 32.02 -6.31
N TYR A 578 6.26 31.09 -6.23
CA TYR A 578 5.29 31.07 -5.12
C TYR A 578 5.99 30.99 -3.76
N LEU A 579 6.96 30.06 -3.63
CA LEU A 579 7.70 29.85 -2.38
C LEU A 579 8.55 31.06 -2.00
N THR A 580 9.23 31.63 -2.98
CA THR A 580 10.08 32.82 -2.76
C THR A 580 9.22 33.98 -2.29
N LYS A 581 8.05 34.19 -2.90
CA LYS A 581 7.11 35.22 -2.50
C LYS A 581 6.50 34.94 -1.12
N ALA A 582 6.06 33.72 -0.86
CA ALA A 582 5.49 33.32 0.42
C ALA A 582 6.49 33.43 1.58
N ALA A 583 7.79 33.19 1.31
CA ALA A 583 8.84 33.33 2.31
C ALA A 583 9.24 34.80 2.56
N SER A 584 9.18 35.65 1.53
CA SER A 584 9.62 37.04 1.61
C SER A 584 8.56 38.03 2.16
N THR A 585 7.27 37.67 2.10
CA THR A 585 6.18 38.58 2.40
C THR A 585 5.29 38.01 3.51
N LYS A 586 5.66 38.28 4.78
CA LYS A 586 4.83 37.92 5.95
C LYS A 586 3.42 38.51 5.89
N ASP A 587 3.20 39.55 5.11
CA ASP A 587 1.92 40.26 5.00
C ASP A 587 0.96 39.68 3.95
N THR A 588 1.37 38.68 3.15
CA THR A 588 0.49 38.06 2.16
C THR A 588 -0.58 37.17 2.80
N VAL A 589 -0.32 36.60 3.98
CA VAL A 589 -1.31 35.81 4.73
C VAL A 589 -2.04 36.73 5.69
N PRO A 590 -3.38 36.83 5.63
CA PRO A 590 -4.14 37.72 6.54
C PRO A 590 -3.81 37.47 8.01
N PRO A 591 -3.68 38.50 8.85
CA PRO A 591 -3.34 38.37 10.27
C PRO A 591 -4.26 37.39 11.02
N ALA A 592 -5.55 37.40 10.72
CA ALA A 592 -6.52 36.49 11.32
C ALA A 592 -6.23 35.01 10.98
N VAL A 593 -5.74 34.71 9.76
CA VAL A 593 -5.35 33.37 9.32
C VAL A 593 -4.06 32.95 10.01
N ARG A 594 -3.05 33.85 10.05
CA ARG A 594 -1.78 33.60 10.77
C ARG A 594 -2.01 33.25 12.23
N TYR A 595 -2.81 34.10 12.92
CA TYR A 595 -3.15 33.84 14.32
C TYR A 595 -3.79 32.47 14.54
N ARG A 596 -4.73 32.11 13.67
CA ARG A 596 -5.42 30.83 13.80
C ARG A 596 -4.52 29.62 13.47
N LEU A 597 -3.63 29.74 12.51
CA LEU A 597 -2.66 28.69 12.20
C LEU A 597 -1.74 28.40 13.39
N SER A 598 -1.45 29.40 14.23
CA SER A 598 -0.65 29.23 15.46
C SER A 598 -1.48 28.82 16.68
N ASP A 599 -2.79 29.10 16.69
CA ASP A 599 -3.70 28.87 17.83
C ASP A 599 -4.73 27.77 17.56
N SER A 600 -4.40 26.79 16.72
CA SER A 600 -5.26 25.62 16.45
C SER A 600 -4.46 24.38 16.05
N ALA A 601 -5.06 23.22 16.25
CA ALA A 601 -4.55 22.00 15.67
C ALA A 601 -4.62 22.06 14.13
N LEU A 602 -3.57 21.70 13.44
CA LEU A 602 -3.56 21.60 11.98
C LEU A 602 -3.92 20.18 11.55
N LEU A 603 -4.83 20.06 10.60
CA LEU A 603 -5.23 18.78 10.01
C LEU A 603 -4.94 18.79 8.51
N PHE A 604 -3.86 18.16 8.11
CA PHE A 604 -3.48 18.00 6.71
C PHE A 604 -4.22 16.81 6.10
N VAL A 605 -5.04 17.03 5.08
CA VAL A 605 -5.81 16.01 4.39
C VAL A 605 -5.53 16.10 2.90
N GLY A 606 -5.18 14.98 2.28
CA GLY A 606 -4.98 14.95 0.83
C GLY A 606 -3.56 15.33 0.37
N PHE A 607 -2.56 15.17 1.22
CA PHE A 607 -1.15 15.35 0.88
C PHE A 607 -0.40 14.03 0.90
N GLN A 608 0.73 13.99 0.19
CA GLN A 608 1.76 12.97 0.34
C GLN A 608 2.90 13.57 1.14
N ALA A 609 3.23 13.02 2.32
CA ALA A 609 4.24 13.59 3.22
C ALA A 609 5.67 13.50 2.68
N ASP A 610 5.91 12.66 1.70
CA ASP A 610 7.16 12.55 0.95
C ASP A 610 7.22 13.52 -0.24
N SER A 611 6.08 14.09 -0.66
CA SER A 611 6.03 15.04 -1.76
C SER A 611 6.74 16.35 -1.40
N TRP A 612 7.39 16.91 -2.39
CA TRP A 612 8.15 18.15 -2.23
C TRP A 612 7.28 19.35 -1.89
N ASP A 613 6.14 19.49 -2.54
CA ASP A 613 5.14 20.55 -2.31
C ASP A 613 4.58 20.53 -0.88
N PHE A 614 4.29 19.32 -0.32
CA PHE A 614 3.91 19.19 1.08
C PHE A 614 5.02 19.68 2.03
N ARG A 615 6.27 19.22 1.81
CA ARG A 615 7.40 19.56 2.68
C ARG A 615 7.66 21.07 2.69
N VAL A 616 7.54 21.69 1.54
CA VAL A 616 7.73 23.13 1.42
C VAL A 616 6.57 23.90 2.06
N LEU A 617 5.32 23.54 1.77
CA LEU A 617 4.15 24.13 2.40
C LEU A 617 4.23 24.00 3.92
N PHE A 618 4.52 22.81 4.41
CA PHE A 618 4.67 22.53 5.83
C PHE A 618 5.76 23.38 6.47
N ARG A 619 6.92 23.50 5.83
CA ARG A 619 8.01 24.33 6.31
C ARG A 619 7.69 25.83 6.27
N SER A 620 6.99 26.28 5.23
CA SER A 620 6.53 27.68 5.13
C SER A 620 5.54 28.03 6.22
N LEU A 621 4.59 27.14 6.51
CA LEU A 621 3.63 27.30 7.61
C LEU A 621 4.32 27.33 8.98
N LEU A 622 5.35 26.49 9.18
CA LEU A 622 6.16 26.51 10.42
C LEU A 622 6.96 27.81 10.61
N GLN A 623 7.35 28.48 9.52
CA GLN A 623 8.15 29.71 9.57
C GLN A 623 7.31 30.98 9.73
N LEU A 624 6.01 30.96 9.42
CA LEU A 624 5.15 32.13 9.46
C LEU A 624 5.06 32.78 10.85
N GLU A 625 5.37 32.08 11.91
CA GLU A 625 5.12 32.54 13.28
C GLU A 625 6.37 32.76 14.15
N GLY A 626 7.55 32.31 13.74
CA GLY A 626 8.79 32.50 14.52
C GLY A 626 8.76 31.91 15.95
N LYS A 627 7.71 31.17 16.30
CA LYS A 627 7.52 30.46 17.56
C LYS A 627 7.41 28.94 17.29
N ASP A 628 7.85 28.15 18.25
CA ASP A 628 7.65 26.72 18.23
C ASP A 628 6.14 26.40 18.16
N LEU A 629 5.62 26.00 16.98
CA LEU A 629 4.31 25.34 16.83
C LEU A 629 4.17 24.09 17.73
N ARG A 630 5.18 23.83 18.56
CA ARG A 630 5.32 22.66 19.42
C ARG A 630 4.57 22.76 20.74
N ALA A 631 4.11 23.95 21.15
CA ALA A 631 3.79 24.12 22.56
C ALA A 631 2.42 23.56 22.95
N ASP A 632 1.34 23.83 22.20
CA ASP A 632 0.00 23.69 22.76
C ASP A 632 -0.94 22.72 22.02
N TYR A 633 -0.66 22.37 20.76
CA TYR A 633 -1.54 21.51 19.94
C TYR A 633 -0.80 20.33 19.32
N GLU A 634 -1.48 19.19 19.25
CA GLU A 634 -1.10 18.05 18.45
C GLU A 634 -1.65 18.22 17.04
N HIS A 635 -0.81 18.11 16.02
CA HIS A 635 -1.20 18.24 14.62
C HIS A 635 -1.39 16.85 13.98
N PHE A 636 -2.18 16.80 12.91
CA PHE A 636 -2.53 15.54 12.24
C PHE A 636 -2.31 15.63 10.74
N SER A 637 -1.81 14.57 10.14
CA SER A 637 -1.71 14.45 8.68
C SER A 637 -2.28 13.12 8.23
N VAL A 638 -3.17 13.17 7.25
CA VAL A 638 -3.62 11.99 6.54
C VAL A 638 -2.60 11.69 5.45
N GLN A 639 -1.81 10.67 5.70
CA GLN A 639 -0.79 10.22 4.77
C GLN A 639 -1.38 9.33 3.70
N ILE A 640 -1.11 9.69 2.49
CA ILE A 640 -1.55 8.99 1.34
C ILE A 640 -0.53 7.94 0.93
N ASP A 641 -1.09 6.89 0.44
CA ASP A 641 -0.60 5.87 -0.45
C ASP A 641 0.84 5.39 -0.20
N PRO A 642 0.98 4.29 0.56
CA PRO A 642 2.24 3.59 0.64
C PRO A 642 2.60 2.84 -0.66
N ASN A 643 1.79 2.90 -1.71
CA ASN A 643 1.99 2.16 -2.94
C ASN A 643 3.26 2.56 -3.71
N SER A 644 3.78 3.77 -3.46
CA SER A 644 5.05 4.25 -4.05
C SER A 644 6.25 4.08 -3.13
N ILE A 645 6.09 3.48 -1.95
CA ILE A 645 7.13 3.39 -0.93
C ILE A 645 7.77 2.01 -0.95
N LEU A 646 9.10 1.97 -1.12
CA LEU A 646 9.91 0.75 -1.19
C LEU A 646 9.80 -0.14 0.05
N ASP A 647 9.86 0.46 1.24
CA ASP A 647 9.70 -0.18 2.54
C ASP A 647 8.73 0.66 3.38
N PRO A 648 7.43 0.35 3.34
CA PRO A 648 6.42 1.11 4.06
C PRO A 648 6.66 1.16 5.57
N GLY A 649 7.21 0.12 6.15
CA GLY A 649 7.49 0.06 7.59
C GLY A 649 8.60 1.02 8.00
N SER A 650 9.71 1.04 7.26
CA SER A 650 10.83 1.95 7.54
C SER A 650 10.48 3.39 7.14
N ALA A 651 9.79 3.58 6.02
CA ALA A 651 9.33 4.89 5.59
C ALA A 651 8.37 5.50 6.61
N ARG A 652 7.42 4.72 7.14
CA ARG A 652 6.51 5.15 8.20
C ARG A 652 7.30 5.64 9.42
N ARG A 653 8.20 4.84 9.96
CA ARG A 653 9.04 5.21 11.09
C ARG A 653 9.86 6.48 10.83
N TYR A 654 10.44 6.60 9.62
CA TYR A 654 11.21 7.78 9.23
C TYR A 654 10.33 9.04 9.18
N ILE A 655 9.20 8.98 8.49
CA ILE A 655 8.31 10.13 8.31
C ILE A 655 7.68 10.53 9.65
N GLU A 656 7.21 9.58 10.46
CA GLU A 656 6.67 9.83 11.80
C GLU A 656 7.73 10.50 12.69
N LYS A 657 8.93 9.95 12.76
CA LYS A 657 10.03 10.52 13.55
C LYS A 657 10.42 11.92 13.07
N TYR A 658 10.48 12.13 11.75
CA TYR A 658 10.78 13.43 11.17
C TYR A 658 9.71 14.48 11.49
N LEU A 659 8.44 14.16 11.27
CA LEU A 659 7.33 15.09 11.49
C LEU A 659 7.06 15.35 12.97
N GLN A 660 7.15 14.31 13.80
CA GLN A 660 6.99 14.42 15.25
C GLN A 660 8.10 15.27 15.89
N ALA A 661 9.35 15.13 15.42
CA ALA A 661 10.46 15.95 15.89
C ALA A 661 10.33 17.42 15.50
N LYS A 662 9.64 17.75 14.41
CA LYS A 662 9.50 19.12 13.89
C LYS A 662 8.27 19.86 14.43
N ALA A 663 7.13 19.16 14.62
CA ALA A 663 5.86 19.84 14.90
C ALA A 663 4.83 19.01 15.68
N LYS A 664 5.20 17.99 16.45
CA LYS A 664 4.24 17.09 17.13
C LYS A 664 3.13 16.59 16.18
N LEU A 665 3.49 16.24 14.94
CA LEU A 665 2.53 15.84 13.93
C LEU A 665 2.35 14.33 13.96
N ARG A 666 1.11 13.88 14.16
CA ARG A 666 0.68 12.47 14.09
C ARG A 666 0.25 12.10 12.69
N LEU A 667 0.67 10.92 12.24
CA LEU A 667 0.42 10.44 10.90
C LEU A 667 -0.68 9.38 10.89
N TYR A 668 -1.76 9.66 10.15
CA TYR A 668 -2.75 8.66 9.79
C TYR A 668 -2.35 8.00 8.46
N TRP A 669 -2.05 6.71 8.48
CA TRP A 669 -1.84 5.94 7.27
C TRP A 669 -3.18 5.57 6.66
N GLY A 670 -3.41 5.98 5.43
CA GLY A 670 -4.62 5.68 4.70
C GLY A 670 -4.94 6.76 3.69
N ASP A 671 -5.88 6.47 2.80
CA ASP A 671 -6.40 7.44 1.86
C ASP A 671 -7.44 8.37 2.50
N VAL A 672 -7.78 9.43 1.79
CA VAL A 672 -8.77 10.42 2.25
C VAL A 672 -10.14 9.79 2.48
N PRO A 673 -10.70 8.96 1.57
CA PRO A 673 -12.00 8.32 1.79
C PRO A 673 -12.06 7.49 3.07
N THR A 674 -11.01 6.71 3.35
CA THR A 674 -10.93 5.88 4.55
C THR A 674 -10.90 6.72 5.82
N PHE A 675 -10.05 7.77 5.86
CA PHE A 675 -9.97 8.70 6.98
C PHE A 675 -11.32 9.38 7.25
N ILE A 676 -11.97 9.90 6.22
CA ILE A 676 -13.25 10.60 6.33
C ILE A 676 -14.38 9.66 6.78
N SER A 677 -14.40 8.44 6.28
CA SER A 677 -15.36 7.42 6.70
C SER A 677 -15.22 7.08 8.18
N GLU A 678 -13.97 6.89 8.65
CA GLU A 678 -13.69 6.62 10.06
C GLU A 678 -14.00 7.84 10.94
N LEU A 679 -13.63 9.05 10.52
CA LEU A 679 -13.95 10.30 11.21
C LEU A 679 -15.45 10.45 11.40
N ARG A 680 -16.23 10.20 10.35
CA ARG A 680 -17.70 10.25 10.42
C ARG A 680 -18.28 9.23 11.39
N THR A 681 -17.82 7.99 11.32
CA THR A 681 -18.28 6.92 12.20
C THR A 681 -18.03 7.26 13.67
N ARG A 682 -16.84 7.78 14.00
CA ARG A 682 -16.46 8.15 15.38
C ARG A 682 -17.23 9.37 15.89
N THR A 683 -17.61 10.27 14.99
CA THR A 683 -18.40 11.46 15.36
C THR A 683 -19.86 11.13 15.60
N HIS A 684 -20.48 10.24 14.79
CA HIS A 684 -21.89 9.86 14.93
C HIS A 684 -22.12 8.84 16.06
N GLY A 685 -21.13 8.01 16.38
CA GLY A 685 -21.17 7.07 17.50
C GLY A 685 -21.11 7.73 18.89
N ARG A 686 -20.79 9.02 18.97
CA ARG A 686 -20.69 9.82 20.20
C ARG A 686 -21.78 10.88 20.33
N ARG A 687 -22.94 10.71 19.73
CA ARG A 687 -24.09 11.55 20.11
C ARG A 687 -24.50 11.16 21.54
N PRO A 688 -24.52 12.13 22.48
CA PRO A 688 -24.93 11.89 23.87
C PRO A 688 -26.37 11.43 23.97
#